data_160cdf4adc83731c2446dbe4029a679e
#
_entry.id   160cdf4adc83731c2446dbe4029a679e
#
_cell.length_a   1.000
_cell.length_b   1.000
_cell.length_c   1.000
_cell.angle_alpha   90.00
_cell.angle_beta   90.00
_cell.angle_gamma   90.00
#
_symmetry.space_group_name_H-M   'P 1'
#
loop_
_entity.id
_entity.type
_entity.pdbx_description
1 polymer ?
#
loop_
_entity_poly.entity_id
_entity_poly.type
_entity_poly.pdbx_seq_one_letter_code
_entity_poly.pdbx_strand_id
1 'polypeptide(L)'
;MRLSNFAELLVKRPKTVLLVFTIITFMVGSQVANLYMVSDMGVYLPKNEPTVQLLDRIEQEWSLGSTIIIYVEGSDVLDLDVLKDIDKVTQLIDPYRHDEGKLDGVITSTSIVTLIKQENSLPYPFGTGKYELPGSEYQIKRYVAELGNARKTLLTDDLTATAITFVLRNDIDADKILAKAEDAISNVHTKMTLIGTLPMNAAIKERSIRNMAIIFPLAVLFTAIVIMFFHRDLKGLLIVFLPPIYSIILTFGFLGVFAPELTMISIAIVALLIGLGVDYSIHLMNRFTEESSNNIASRVEKILRTTGKAVLLSTATTMIGFSSLMISAMPPMINFGLGCTVGILFSFISTVVMVPPLLAILKFEKKEKVYRWKRLAGFAIDNSERILLFGCIIAVLSLMVLPQVGTDVNYYELAPKDEMVIEKTMEFSERFGMSGNLDIILVEGDLKDPEVLKAIDDMEEKMRDIGISAYSVVDGIKRINLGRIPERSLLLDNIYPILIKQGMAFVDEKYSKTLISLNVPSGLSIDEYTALVQRINEIIDSTNIPDGHIYHVTGATAINVAINNILFEQQIRSLFISLLFVFAALIIIFRSSLYALLTMIPIGFVLVWEPGILVTLDISLSVITIVIASIIVGTGIDYGIHITQRLREELRYGLKKREAVKKAIEKTGLSLVEAALTTVAGLLAVYFVNVPALQSFVKVIIAMILLSLVGAVFILPAFYRLKMVK
;
A
#
# COMPACT_ATOMS: atom_id res chain seq x y z
N MET A 1 -12.02 33.27 23.95
CA MET A 1 -11.34 33.15 25.27
C MET A 1 -9.97 33.78 25.11
N ARG A 2 -9.53 34.72 26.00
CA ARG A 2 -8.15 35.24 25.91
C ARG A 2 -7.17 34.15 26.25
N LEU A 3 -6.02 34.09 25.60
CA LEU A 3 -5.00 33.03 25.80
C LEU A 3 -4.56 32.92 27.27
N SER A 4 -4.53 34.07 27.99
CA SER A 4 -4.28 34.16 29.42
C SER A 4 -5.28 33.34 30.26
N ASN A 5 -6.61 33.49 29.95
CA ASN A 5 -7.66 32.78 30.68
C ASN A 5 -7.58 31.26 30.42
N PHE A 6 -7.18 30.88 29.21
CA PHE A 6 -6.98 29.46 28.87
C PHE A 6 -5.78 28.86 29.61
N ALA A 7 -4.63 29.56 29.59
CA ALA A 7 -3.45 29.13 30.34
C ALA A 7 -3.72 29.02 31.86
N GLU A 8 -4.48 29.98 32.40
CA GLU A 8 -4.89 29.96 33.79
C GLU A 8 -5.80 28.76 34.14
N LEU A 9 -6.75 28.42 33.27
CA LEU A 9 -7.62 27.25 33.42
C LEU A 9 -6.82 25.96 33.47
N LEU A 10 -5.86 25.79 32.53
CA LEU A 10 -5.01 24.60 32.44
C LEU A 10 -4.16 24.37 33.71
N VAL A 11 -3.72 25.47 34.35
CA VAL A 11 -2.84 25.40 35.53
C VAL A 11 -3.63 25.39 36.85
N LYS A 12 -4.75 26.14 36.97
CA LYS A 12 -5.53 26.17 38.23
C LYS A 12 -6.40 24.95 38.46
N ARG A 13 -6.88 24.30 37.39
CA ARG A 13 -7.73 23.08 37.50
C ARG A 13 -7.17 21.92 36.67
N PRO A 14 -5.88 21.55 36.86
CA PRO A 14 -5.21 20.63 35.97
C PRO A 14 -5.85 19.22 35.96
N LYS A 15 -6.27 18.73 37.14
CA LYS A 15 -6.92 17.40 37.27
C LYS A 15 -8.29 17.35 36.57
N THR A 16 -9.07 18.44 36.66
CA THR A 16 -10.38 18.53 35.98
C THR A 16 -10.23 18.55 34.48
N VAL A 17 -9.24 19.31 33.96
CA VAL A 17 -8.97 19.37 32.51
C VAL A 17 -8.57 17.99 31.99
N LEU A 18 -7.64 17.31 32.66
CA LEU A 18 -7.23 15.95 32.27
C LEU A 18 -8.38 14.96 32.35
N LEU A 19 -9.21 15.01 33.42
CA LEU A 19 -10.35 14.12 33.56
C LEU A 19 -11.37 14.30 32.43
N VAL A 20 -11.74 15.55 32.12
CA VAL A 20 -12.70 15.85 31.05
C VAL A 20 -12.14 15.39 29.69
N PHE A 21 -10.86 15.68 29.42
CA PHE A 21 -10.23 15.26 28.18
C PHE A 21 -10.14 13.73 28.06
N THR A 22 -9.86 13.03 29.17
CA THR A 22 -9.87 11.56 29.23
C THR A 22 -11.26 10.99 28.92
N ILE A 23 -12.32 11.56 29.49
CA ILE A 23 -13.70 11.11 29.21
C ILE A 23 -14.02 11.28 27.72
N ILE A 24 -13.70 12.45 27.14
CA ILE A 24 -13.93 12.70 25.69
C ILE A 24 -13.14 11.68 24.87
N THR A 25 -11.87 11.42 25.21
CA THR A 25 -11.02 10.46 24.50
C THR A 25 -11.60 9.04 24.57
N PHE A 26 -12.12 8.61 25.72
CA PHE A 26 -12.78 7.30 25.84
C PHE A 26 -14.09 7.23 25.07
N MET A 27 -14.90 8.30 25.06
CA MET A 27 -16.13 8.35 24.26
C MET A 27 -15.85 8.21 22.75
N VAL A 28 -14.88 8.96 22.24
CA VAL A 28 -14.46 8.85 20.84
C VAL A 28 -13.77 7.51 20.59
N GLY A 29 -12.91 7.09 21.49
CA GLY A 29 -12.15 5.83 21.41
C GLY A 29 -13.04 4.57 21.42
N SER A 30 -14.27 4.62 21.96
CA SER A 30 -15.20 3.48 21.88
C SER A 30 -15.58 3.10 20.46
N GLN A 31 -15.46 4.04 19.51
CA GLN A 31 -15.76 3.80 18.10
C GLN A 31 -14.66 2.98 17.37
N VAL A 32 -13.52 2.72 18.02
CA VAL A 32 -12.48 1.80 17.51
C VAL A 32 -13.07 0.40 17.25
N ALA A 33 -14.12 0.01 17.97
CA ALA A 33 -14.81 -1.26 17.76
C ALA A 33 -15.46 -1.40 16.36
N ASN A 34 -15.68 -0.31 15.65
CA ASN A 34 -16.23 -0.31 14.29
C ASN A 34 -15.16 -0.52 13.20
N LEU A 35 -13.88 -0.47 13.57
CA LEU A 35 -12.80 -0.66 12.60
C LEU A 35 -12.70 -2.11 12.17
N TYR A 36 -12.50 -2.33 10.88
CA TYR A 36 -12.24 -3.64 10.32
C TYR A 36 -11.10 -3.59 9.31
N MET A 37 -10.38 -4.72 9.18
CA MET A 37 -9.26 -4.84 8.26
C MET A 37 -9.76 -5.30 6.90
N VAL A 38 -9.41 -4.57 5.85
CA VAL A 38 -9.59 -4.96 4.45
C VAL A 38 -8.26 -5.47 3.93
N SER A 39 -8.25 -6.71 3.51
CA SER A 39 -7.05 -7.40 3.00
C SER A 39 -7.10 -7.65 1.50
N ASP A 40 -8.23 -7.35 0.87
CA ASP A 40 -8.37 -7.48 -0.57
C ASP A 40 -7.42 -6.52 -1.30
N MET A 41 -6.56 -7.07 -2.15
CA MET A 41 -5.64 -6.28 -2.97
C MET A 41 -6.35 -5.39 -3.99
N GLY A 42 -7.56 -5.75 -4.41
CA GLY A 42 -8.42 -4.94 -5.26
C GLY A 42 -8.73 -3.55 -4.70
N VAL A 43 -8.66 -3.38 -3.36
CA VAL A 43 -8.85 -2.07 -2.71
C VAL A 43 -7.78 -1.04 -3.10
N TYR A 44 -6.59 -1.51 -3.50
CA TYR A 44 -5.50 -0.63 -3.96
C TYR A 44 -5.68 -0.18 -5.41
N LEU A 45 -6.65 -0.74 -6.15
CA LEU A 45 -6.87 -0.40 -7.55
C LEU A 45 -7.55 0.97 -7.70
N PRO A 46 -7.13 1.78 -8.68
CA PRO A 46 -7.74 3.08 -8.96
C PRO A 46 -9.11 2.89 -9.62
N LYS A 47 -10.19 3.09 -8.87
CA LYS A 47 -11.58 2.85 -9.33
C LYS A 47 -12.01 3.66 -10.57
N ASN A 48 -11.29 4.73 -10.89
CA ASN A 48 -11.59 5.57 -12.05
C ASN A 48 -10.86 5.13 -13.32
N GLU A 49 -10.02 4.11 -13.22
CA GLU A 49 -9.26 3.59 -14.36
C GLU A 49 -10.14 2.70 -15.24
N PRO A 50 -10.22 2.93 -16.57
CA PRO A 50 -11.08 2.16 -17.46
C PRO A 50 -10.83 0.64 -17.39
N THR A 51 -9.57 0.23 -17.29
CA THR A 51 -9.15 -1.18 -17.17
C THR A 51 -9.70 -1.82 -15.91
N VAL A 52 -9.70 -1.09 -14.78
CA VAL A 52 -10.26 -1.55 -13.50
C VAL A 52 -11.79 -1.60 -13.56
N GLN A 53 -12.43 -0.57 -14.14
CA GLN A 53 -13.88 -0.55 -14.30
C GLN A 53 -14.39 -1.69 -15.18
N LEU A 54 -13.63 -2.06 -16.21
CA LEU A 54 -13.97 -3.19 -17.05
C LEU A 54 -13.86 -4.52 -16.28
N LEU A 55 -12.81 -4.69 -15.45
CA LEU A 55 -12.69 -5.87 -14.59
C LEU A 55 -13.85 -5.95 -13.60
N ASP A 56 -14.15 -4.87 -12.88
CA ASP A 56 -15.29 -4.80 -11.94
C ASP A 56 -16.61 -5.16 -12.64
N ARG A 57 -16.82 -4.70 -13.88
CA ARG A 57 -17.99 -5.03 -14.69
C ARG A 57 -18.04 -6.53 -15.02
N ILE A 58 -16.94 -7.11 -15.46
CA ILE A 58 -16.85 -8.55 -15.77
C ILE A 58 -17.15 -9.37 -14.50
N GLU A 59 -16.53 -9.03 -13.37
CA GLU A 59 -16.75 -9.71 -12.09
C GLU A 59 -18.23 -9.65 -11.66
N GLN A 60 -18.88 -8.51 -11.86
CA GLN A 60 -20.31 -8.37 -11.54
C GLN A 60 -21.22 -9.13 -12.51
N GLU A 61 -20.98 -9.05 -13.82
CA GLU A 61 -21.83 -9.68 -14.85
C GLU A 61 -21.73 -11.23 -14.78
N TRP A 62 -20.55 -11.78 -14.49
CA TRP A 62 -20.34 -13.23 -14.34
C TRP A 62 -20.36 -13.71 -12.89
N SER A 63 -20.66 -12.81 -11.94
CA SER A 63 -20.63 -13.11 -10.50
C SER A 63 -19.28 -13.71 -10.04
N LEU A 64 -18.19 -13.37 -10.73
CA LEU A 64 -16.86 -13.86 -10.41
C LEU A 64 -16.40 -13.25 -9.08
N GLY A 65 -15.93 -14.12 -8.21
CA GLY A 65 -15.37 -13.75 -6.91
C GLY A 65 -13.90 -14.18 -6.82
N SER A 66 -13.46 -14.33 -5.59
CA SER A 66 -12.10 -14.78 -5.28
C SER A 66 -11.84 -16.20 -5.78
N THR A 67 -10.56 -16.55 -5.94
CA THR A 67 -10.12 -17.89 -6.30
C THR A 67 -9.50 -18.61 -5.13
N ILE A 68 -9.69 -19.94 -5.09
CA ILE A 68 -8.87 -20.87 -4.31
C ILE A 68 -8.12 -21.73 -5.29
N ILE A 69 -6.81 -21.87 -5.10
CA ILE A 69 -5.96 -22.77 -5.84
C ILE A 69 -5.37 -23.76 -4.82
N ILE A 70 -5.49 -25.04 -5.07
CA ILE A 70 -4.82 -26.07 -4.31
C ILE A 70 -3.60 -26.50 -5.10
N TYR A 71 -2.44 -26.10 -4.61
CA TYR A 71 -1.15 -26.48 -5.17
C TYR A 71 -0.77 -27.87 -4.68
N VAL A 72 -0.60 -28.81 -5.60
CA VAL A 72 -0.35 -30.22 -5.35
C VAL A 72 1.08 -30.56 -5.75
N GLU A 73 1.84 -31.13 -4.83
CA GLU A 73 3.25 -31.51 -5.02
C GLU A 73 3.43 -33.00 -4.83
N GLY A 74 4.20 -33.65 -5.72
CA GLY A 74 4.48 -35.11 -5.66
C GLY A 74 5.71 -35.50 -6.48
N SER A 75 6.13 -36.74 -6.39
CA SER A 75 7.20 -37.28 -7.24
C SER A 75 6.75 -37.51 -8.69
N ASP A 76 5.49 -37.86 -8.88
CA ASP A 76 4.77 -37.89 -10.16
C ASP A 76 3.29 -37.63 -9.86
N VAL A 77 2.79 -36.45 -10.29
CA VAL A 77 1.40 -36.06 -10.04
C VAL A 77 0.40 -36.76 -10.95
N LEU A 78 0.88 -37.55 -11.90
CA LEU A 78 0.04 -38.45 -12.71
C LEU A 78 -0.12 -39.85 -12.11
N ASP A 79 0.50 -40.11 -10.95
CA ASP A 79 0.26 -41.36 -10.20
C ASP A 79 -1.23 -41.47 -9.84
N LEU A 80 -1.77 -42.69 -9.99
CA LEU A 80 -3.20 -42.95 -9.80
C LEU A 80 -3.69 -42.58 -8.40
N ASP A 81 -2.86 -42.76 -7.37
CA ASP A 81 -3.27 -42.42 -6.00
C ASP A 81 -3.28 -40.90 -5.77
N VAL A 82 -2.34 -40.16 -6.36
CA VAL A 82 -2.36 -38.66 -6.37
C VAL A 82 -3.59 -38.16 -7.11
N LEU A 83 -3.91 -38.72 -8.29
CA LEU A 83 -5.09 -38.36 -9.05
C LEU A 83 -6.40 -38.64 -8.32
N LYS A 84 -6.48 -39.74 -7.55
CA LYS A 84 -7.64 -40.05 -6.69
C LYS A 84 -7.77 -39.05 -5.54
N ASP A 85 -6.67 -38.66 -4.93
CA ASP A 85 -6.67 -37.64 -3.89
C ASP A 85 -7.15 -36.28 -4.44
N ILE A 86 -6.67 -35.88 -5.62
CA ILE A 86 -7.13 -34.66 -6.34
C ILE A 86 -8.65 -34.74 -6.62
N ASP A 87 -9.12 -35.88 -7.11
CA ASP A 87 -10.54 -36.13 -7.39
C ASP A 87 -11.40 -36.02 -6.12
N LYS A 88 -10.95 -36.65 -5.03
CA LYS A 88 -11.62 -36.62 -3.73
C LYS A 88 -11.73 -35.19 -3.19
N VAL A 89 -10.65 -34.43 -3.23
CA VAL A 89 -10.63 -33.04 -2.79
C VAL A 89 -11.54 -32.18 -3.65
N THR A 90 -11.48 -32.34 -4.99
CA THR A 90 -12.37 -31.64 -5.91
C THR A 90 -13.85 -31.90 -5.60
N GLN A 91 -14.24 -33.17 -5.39
CA GLN A 91 -15.61 -33.54 -5.07
C GLN A 91 -16.07 -33.08 -3.70
N LEU A 92 -15.18 -32.97 -2.72
CA LEU A 92 -15.50 -32.46 -1.39
C LEU A 92 -15.79 -30.94 -1.42
N ILE A 93 -15.05 -30.19 -2.24
CA ILE A 93 -15.22 -28.75 -2.32
C ILE A 93 -16.34 -28.36 -3.29
N ASP A 94 -16.39 -29.00 -4.46
CA ASP A 94 -17.36 -28.79 -5.55
C ASP A 94 -18.18 -30.07 -5.81
N PRO A 95 -19.10 -30.45 -4.89
CA PRO A 95 -19.90 -31.69 -5.04
C PRO A 95 -20.97 -31.59 -6.13
N TYR A 96 -21.42 -30.40 -6.45
CA TYR A 96 -22.58 -30.17 -7.34
C TYR A 96 -22.21 -29.89 -8.79
N ARG A 97 -20.93 -29.65 -9.08
CA ARG A 97 -20.41 -29.44 -10.44
C ARG A 97 -21.37 -28.72 -11.37
N HIS A 98 -21.00 -27.58 -11.90
CA HIS A 98 -21.73 -26.85 -12.95
C HIS A 98 -23.14 -26.33 -12.56
N ASP A 99 -23.49 -26.30 -11.29
CA ASP A 99 -24.73 -25.65 -10.82
C ASP A 99 -24.53 -24.14 -10.57
N GLU A 100 -23.60 -23.51 -11.31
CA GLU A 100 -23.25 -22.09 -11.24
C GLU A 100 -22.98 -21.60 -9.79
N GLY A 101 -22.51 -22.49 -8.92
CA GLY A 101 -22.24 -22.21 -7.52
C GLY A 101 -23.46 -21.89 -6.64
N LYS A 102 -24.68 -22.18 -7.10
CA LYS A 102 -25.91 -21.90 -6.35
C LYS A 102 -26.01 -22.68 -5.04
N LEU A 103 -25.42 -23.88 -4.98
CA LEU A 103 -25.52 -24.76 -3.83
C LEU A 103 -24.28 -24.78 -2.95
N ASP A 104 -23.07 -24.66 -3.53
CA ASP A 104 -21.81 -24.79 -2.81
C ASP A 104 -20.91 -23.56 -2.87
N GLY A 105 -21.27 -22.58 -3.72
CA GLY A 105 -20.51 -21.33 -3.90
C GLY A 105 -19.37 -21.44 -4.90
N VAL A 106 -19.19 -22.59 -5.58
CA VAL A 106 -18.16 -22.81 -6.60
C VAL A 106 -18.78 -22.65 -7.98
N ILE A 107 -18.30 -21.70 -8.79
CA ILE A 107 -18.74 -21.49 -10.16
C ILE A 107 -18.16 -22.58 -11.06
N THR A 108 -16.86 -22.82 -10.94
CA THR A 108 -16.14 -23.84 -11.71
C THR A 108 -14.94 -24.37 -10.95
N SER A 109 -14.63 -25.63 -11.19
CA SER A 109 -13.42 -26.29 -10.71
C SER A 109 -12.63 -26.88 -11.88
N THR A 110 -11.34 -26.57 -11.96
CA THR A 110 -10.45 -27.04 -13.02
C THR A 110 -9.23 -27.71 -12.42
N SER A 111 -8.95 -28.94 -12.88
CA SER A 111 -7.76 -29.69 -12.51
C SER A 111 -7.37 -30.63 -13.65
N ILE A 112 -6.17 -31.21 -13.57
CA ILE A 112 -5.79 -32.26 -14.52
C ILE A 112 -6.77 -33.44 -14.49
N VAL A 113 -7.34 -33.75 -13.32
CA VAL A 113 -8.34 -34.84 -13.16
C VAL A 113 -9.65 -34.50 -13.85
N THR A 114 -10.13 -33.26 -13.72
CA THR A 114 -11.36 -32.84 -14.39
C THR A 114 -11.21 -32.92 -15.91
N LEU A 115 -10.05 -32.55 -16.45
CA LEU A 115 -9.76 -32.66 -17.89
C LEU A 115 -9.65 -34.11 -18.35
N ILE A 116 -8.95 -34.95 -17.58
CA ILE A 116 -8.87 -36.41 -17.90
C ILE A 116 -10.27 -37.04 -17.91
N LYS A 117 -11.14 -36.71 -16.95
CA LYS A 117 -12.52 -37.21 -16.92
C LYS A 117 -13.35 -36.68 -18.09
N GLN A 118 -13.12 -35.42 -18.52
CA GLN A 118 -13.76 -34.87 -19.72
C GLN A 118 -13.36 -35.65 -20.96
N GLU A 119 -12.05 -35.92 -21.16
CA GLU A 119 -11.59 -36.76 -22.30
C GLU A 119 -12.20 -38.18 -22.25
N ASN A 120 -12.22 -38.79 -21.07
CA ASN A 120 -12.81 -40.12 -20.92
C ASN A 120 -14.32 -40.14 -21.21
N SER A 121 -15.02 -39.01 -21.02
CA SER A 121 -16.45 -38.88 -21.28
C SER A 121 -16.82 -38.74 -22.75
N LEU A 122 -15.84 -38.52 -23.63
CA LEU A 122 -16.07 -38.47 -25.06
C LEU A 122 -16.56 -39.84 -25.60
N PRO A 123 -17.37 -39.85 -26.70
CA PRO A 123 -17.81 -41.08 -27.33
C PRO A 123 -16.61 -41.89 -27.89
N TYR A 124 -16.80 -43.23 -27.97
CA TYR A 124 -15.84 -44.09 -28.65
C TYR A 124 -15.62 -43.62 -30.11
N PRO A 125 -14.39 -43.59 -30.65
CA PRO A 125 -13.16 -44.17 -30.13
C PRO A 125 -12.30 -43.24 -29.23
N PHE A 126 -12.73 -42.01 -28.98
CA PHE A 126 -11.95 -40.99 -28.26
C PHE A 126 -11.93 -41.24 -26.75
N GLY A 127 -13.07 -41.59 -26.17
CA GLY A 127 -13.23 -41.93 -24.76
C GLY A 127 -14.09 -43.19 -24.53
N THR A 128 -14.49 -43.41 -23.26
CA THR A 128 -15.37 -44.53 -22.86
C THR A 128 -16.84 -44.12 -22.75
N GLY A 129 -17.17 -42.84 -22.91
CA GLY A 129 -18.51 -42.26 -22.70
C GLY A 129 -18.84 -42.03 -21.23
N LYS A 130 -17.89 -42.25 -20.28
CA LYS A 130 -18.12 -42.11 -18.84
C LYS A 130 -17.23 -40.98 -18.24
N TYR A 131 -17.84 -40.15 -17.42
CA TYR A 131 -17.11 -39.11 -16.68
C TYR A 131 -16.53 -39.70 -15.38
N GLU A 132 -15.47 -40.46 -15.52
CA GLU A 132 -14.75 -41.11 -14.41
C GLU A 132 -13.24 -41.17 -14.71
N LEU A 133 -12.41 -41.28 -13.66
CA LEU A 133 -10.98 -41.48 -13.83
C LEU A 133 -10.73 -42.88 -14.44
N PRO A 134 -9.95 -42.99 -15.53
CA PRO A 134 -9.54 -44.27 -16.04
C PRO A 134 -8.67 -45.04 -15.04
N GLY A 135 -8.90 -46.36 -14.91
CA GLY A 135 -8.08 -47.21 -14.05
C GLY A 135 -6.72 -47.59 -14.65
N SER A 136 -6.41 -47.16 -15.87
CA SER A 136 -5.18 -47.50 -16.61
C SER A 136 -4.28 -46.31 -16.78
N GLU A 137 -3.03 -46.39 -16.28
CA GLU A 137 -2.01 -45.32 -16.49
C GLU A 137 -1.78 -45.03 -17.98
N TYR A 138 -1.88 -46.01 -18.85
CA TYR A 138 -1.74 -45.83 -20.28
C TYR A 138 -2.82 -44.88 -20.84
N GLN A 139 -4.08 -45.06 -20.41
CA GLN A 139 -5.17 -44.18 -20.82
C GLN A 139 -5.01 -42.78 -20.27
N ILE A 140 -4.57 -42.63 -19.00
CA ILE A 140 -4.29 -41.35 -18.39
C ILE A 140 -3.20 -40.58 -19.18
N LYS A 141 -2.05 -41.25 -19.45
CA LYS A 141 -0.95 -40.63 -20.22
C LYS A 141 -1.37 -40.24 -21.63
N ARG A 142 -2.22 -41.09 -22.28
CA ARG A 142 -2.78 -40.75 -23.59
C ARG A 142 -3.65 -39.50 -23.54
N TYR A 143 -4.60 -39.43 -22.62
CA TYR A 143 -5.46 -38.24 -22.49
C TYR A 143 -4.67 -36.98 -22.15
N VAL A 144 -3.69 -37.06 -21.26
CA VAL A 144 -2.80 -35.95 -20.94
C VAL A 144 -2.00 -35.46 -22.15
N ALA A 145 -1.58 -36.38 -23.03
CA ALA A 145 -0.89 -36.01 -24.27
C ALA A 145 -1.84 -35.33 -25.28
N GLU A 146 -3.12 -35.68 -25.29
CA GLU A 146 -4.15 -35.10 -26.14
C GLU A 146 -4.61 -33.69 -25.68
N LEU A 147 -4.32 -33.29 -24.40
CA LEU A 147 -4.69 -31.95 -23.88
C LEU A 147 -3.92 -30.79 -24.50
N GLY A 148 -2.84 -31.06 -25.24
CA GLY A 148 -2.07 -30.00 -25.92
C GLY A 148 -1.58 -28.89 -24.99
N ASN A 149 -1.89 -27.64 -25.29
CA ASN A 149 -1.47 -26.49 -24.51
C ASN A 149 -2.15 -26.41 -23.12
N ALA A 150 -3.36 -26.94 -22.94
CA ALA A 150 -4.03 -26.99 -21.64
C ALA A 150 -3.23 -27.79 -20.58
N ARG A 151 -2.38 -28.73 -21.02
CA ARG A 151 -1.46 -29.44 -20.13
C ARG A 151 -0.48 -28.49 -19.44
N LYS A 152 0.07 -27.50 -20.17
CA LYS A 152 1.10 -26.60 -19.66
C LYS A 152 0.59 -25.65 -18.58
N THR A 153 -0.72 -25.40 -18.54
CA THR A 153 -1.34 -24.56 -17.51
C THR A 153 -1.66 -25.31 -16.22
N LEU A 154 -1.70 -26.66 -16.27
CA LEU A 154 -2.08 -27.50 -15.14
C LEU A 154 -1.00 -28.42 -14.64
N LEU A 155 0.08 -28.64 -15.41
CA LEU A 155 1.18 -29.55 -15.06
C LEU A 155 2.51 -28.86 -15.29
N THR A 156 3.44 -29.03 -14.37
CA THR A 156 4.86 -28.67 -14.59
C THR A 156 5.50 -29.63 -15.57
N ASP A 157 6.55 -29.19 -16.28
CA ASP A 157 7.25 -30.02 -17.29
C ASP A 157 7.87 -31.29 -16.69
N ASP A 158 8.28 -31.23 -15.43
CA ASP A 158 8.87 -32.32 -14.66
C ASP A 158 7.83 -33.28 -14.02
N LEU A 159 6.54 -32.99 -14.20
CA LEU A 159 5.40 -33.72 -13.63
C LEU A 159 5.41 -33.82 -12.10
N THR A 160 6.11 -32.92 -11.41
CA THR A 160 6.20 -32.92 -9.94
C THR A 160 5.20 -32.03 -9.27
N ALA A 161 4.47 -31.20 -10.03
CA ALA A 161 3.40 -30.38 -9.49
C ALA A 161 2.21 -30.22 -10.44
N THR A 162 1.04 -30.02 -9.82
CA THR A 162 -0.22 -29.71 -10.49
C THR A 162 -1.06 -28.79 -9.61
N ALA A 163 -2.17 -28.28 -10.15
CA ALA A 163 -3.08 -27.42 -9.40
C ALA A 163 -4.54 -27.82 -9.59
N ILE A 164 -5.35 -27.54 -8.56
CA ILE A 164 -6.81 -27.53 -8.62
C ILE A 164 -7.24 -26.10 -8.42
N THR A 165 -7.91 -25.50 -9.40
CA THR A 165 -8.41 -24.12 -9.32
C THR A 165 -9.91 -24.12 -9.14
N PHE A 166 -10.39 -23.40 -8.12
CA PHE A 166 -11.80 -23.14 -7.87
C PHE A 166 -12.06 -21.65 -8.04
N VAL A 167 -12.98 -21.30 -8.93
CA VAL A 167 -13.52 -19.93 -9.07
C VAL A 167 -14.79 -19.88 -8.24
N LEU A 168 -14.84 -18.92 -7.31
CA LEU A 168 -15.92 -18.78 -6.35
C LEU A 168 -16.89 -17.69 -6.76
N ARG A 169 -18.10 -17.74 -6.21
CA ARG A 169 -19.05 -16.63 -6.28
C ARG A 169 -18.61 -15.47 -5.38
N ASN A 170 -18.98 -14.27 -5.76
CA ASN A 170 -18.66 -13.05 -5.00
C ASN A 170 -19.43 -12.92 -3.66
N ASP A 171 -20.55 -13.68 -3.47
CA ASP A 171 -21.40 -13.64 -2.28
C ASP A 171 -21.13 -14.79 -1.28
N ILE A 172 -20.05 -15.55 -1.48
CA ILE A 172 -19.69 -16.70 -0.62
C ILE A 172 -19.12 -16.25 0.74
N ASP A 173 -19.42 -17.04 1.76
CA ASP A 173 -18.77 -16.91 3.07
C ASP A 173 -17.32 -17.44 3.00
N ALA A 174 -16.38 -16.53 2.93
CA ALA A 174 -14.95 -16.82 2.77
C ALA A 174 -14.39 -17.75 3.86
N ASP A 175 -14.78 -17.53 5.12
CA ASP A 175 -14.26 -18.32 6.25
C ASP A 175 -14.77 -19.77 6.18
N LYS A 176 -16.01 -19.98 5.74
CA LYS A 176 -16.59 -21.32 5.60
C LYS A 176 -15.96 -22.11 4.46
N ILE A 177 -15.75 -21.47 3.30
CA ILE A 177 -15.16 -22.20 2.15
C ILE A 177 -13.69 -22.51 2.39
N LEU A 178 -12.93 -21.63 3.06
CA LEU A 178 -11.56 -21.90 3.46
C LEU A 178 -11.47 -23.06 4.43
N ALA A 179 -12.30 -23.08 5.49
CA ALA A 179 -12.34 -24.19 6.43
C ALA A 179 -12.70 -25.52 5.75
N LYS A 180 -13.64 -25.50 4.78
CA LYS A 180 -14.01 -26.67 3.98
C LYS A 180 -12.84 -27.16 3.12
N ALA A 181 -12.08 -26.25 2.52
CA ALA A 181 -10.92 -26.59 1.70
C ALA A 181 -9.77 -27.15 2.55
N GLU A 182 -9.51 -26.57 3.73
CA GLU A 182 -8.53 -27.08 4.69
C GLU A 182 -8.88 -28.50 5.19
N ASP A 183 -10.15 -28.72 5.53
CA ASP A 183 -10.63 -30.07 5.93
C ASP A 183 -10.47 -31.07 4.77
N ALA A 184 -10.83 -30.69 3.55
CA ALA A 184 -10.69 -31.55 2.38
C ALA A 184 -9.22 -31.98 2.14
N ILE A 185 -8.27 -31.02 2.26
CA ILE A 185 -6.83 -31.30 2.11
C ILE A 185 -6.30 -32.18 3.24
N SER A 186 -6.75 -31.97 4.47
CA SER A 186 -6.31 -32.73 5.63
C SER A 186 -6.69 -34.21 5.55
N ASN A 187 -7.68 -34.57 4.74
CA ASN A 187 -8.23 -35.91 4.58
C ASN A 187 -7.58 -36.74 3.44
N VAL A 188 -6.47 -36.27 2.88
CA VAL A 188 -5.70 -36.93 1.82
C VAL A 188 -4.23 -37.09 2.21
N HIS A 189 -3.50 -37.96 1.52
CA HIS A 189 -2.09 -38.22 1.81
C HIS A 189 -1.13 -37.39 0.95
N THR A 190 -1.60 -36.93 -0.20
CA THR A 190 -0.81 -36.11 -1.11
C THR A 190 -0.57 -34.74 -0.52
N LYS A 191 0.67 -34.20 -0.66
CA LYS A 191 1.03 -32.88 -0.18
C LYS A 191 0.29 -31.81 -0.99
N MET A 192 -0.61 -31.12 -0.33
CA MET A 192 -1.44 -30.06 -0.90
C MET A 192 -1.36 -28.79 -0.07
N THR A 193 -1.32 -27.63 -0.72
CA THR A 193 -1.27 -26.32 -0.06
C THR A 193 -2.31 -25.39 -0.67
N LEU A 194 -3.08 -24.70 0.17
CA LEU A 194 -4.02 -23.68 -0.26
C LEU A 194 -3.27 -22.40 -0.66
N ILE A 195 -3.51 -21.94 -1.88
CA ILE A 195 -3.01 -20.66 -2.42
C ILE A 195 -4.15 -19.96 -3.20
N GLY A 196 -3.86 -18.81 -3.78
CA GLY A 196 -4.85 -18.01 -4.52
C GLY A 196 -5.32 -16.79 -3.73
N THR A 197 -6.22 -16.03 -4.32
CA THR A 197 -6.60 -14.70 -3.77
C THR A 197 -7.28 -14.78 -2.41
N LEU A 198 -8.18 -15.76 -2.22
CA LEU A 198 -8.93 -15.88 -0.97
C LEU A 198 -8.04 -16.30 0.22
N PRO A 199 -7.24 -17.38 0.16
CA PRO A 199 -6.31 -17.75 1.22
C PRO A 199 -5.27 -16.65 1.50
N MET A 200 -4.78 -15.98 0.46
CA MET A 200 -3.84 -14.88 0.58
C MET A 200 -4.46 -13.70 1.35
N ASN A 201 -5.68 -13.30 1.01
CA ASN A 201 -6.39 -12.22 1.70
C ASN A 201 -6.63 -12.56 3.19
N ALA A 202 -6.98 -13.81 3.50
CA ALA A 202 -7.14 -14.26 4.88
C ALA A 202 -5.83 -14.19 5.66
N ALA A 203 -4.72 -14.67 5.11
CA ALA A 203 -3.39 -14.60 5.71
C ALA A 203 -2.93 -13.15 5.94
N ILE A 204 -3.13 -12.27 4.95
CA ILE A 204 -2.82 -10.83 5.07
C ILE A 204 -3.64 -10.19 6.20
N LYS A 205 -4.93 -10.49 6.31
CA LYS A 205 -5.83 -9.95 7.35
C LYS A 205 -5.34 -10.35 8.75
N GLU A 206 -5.11 -11.63 8.99
CA GLU A 206 -4.64 -12.15 10.27
C GLU A 206 -3.29 -11.53 10.66
N ARG A 207 -2.35 -11.54 9.71
CA ARG A 207 -1.00 -11.02 9.94
C ARG A 207 -0.99 -9.51 10.17
N SER A 208 -1.84 -8.75 9.49
CA SER A 208 -1.94 -7.31 9.67
C SER A 208 -2.39 -6.94 11.08
N ILE A 209 -3.37 -7.65 11.64
CA ILE A 209 -3.83 -7.46 13.02
C ILE A 209 -2.69 -7.77 14.00
N ARG A 210 -1.99 -8.89 13.80
CA ARG A 210 -0.83 -9.28 14.61
C ARG A 210 0.31 -8.27 14.52
N ASN A 211 0.58 -7.76 13.33
CA ASN A 211 1.60 -6.75 13.09
C ASN A 211 1.30 -5.44 13.83
N MET A 212 0.04 -4.97 13.84
CA MET A 212 -0.36 -3.80 14.64
C MET A 212 -0.09 -4.02 16.14
N ALA A 213 -0.41 -5.21 16.65
CA ALA A 213 -0.16 -5.55 18.06
C ALA A 213 1.34 -5.58 18.43
N ILE A 214 2.23 -5.82 17.48
CA ILE A 214 3.70 -5.81 17.68
C ILE A 214 4.28 -4.41 17.53
N ILE A 215 3.87 -3.68 16.46
CA ILE A 215 4.43 -2.36 16.14
C ILE A 215 4.15 -1.34 17.25
N PHE A 216 2.92 -1.32 17.79
CA PHE A 216 2.57 -0.33 18.80
C PHE A 216 3.47 -0.38 20.05
N PRO A 217 3.66 -1.51 20.75
CA PRO A 217 4.55 -1.58 21.90
C PRO A 217 6.02 -1.29 21.54
N LEU A 218 6.50 -1.76 20.39
CA LEU A 218 7.87 -1.50 19.95
C LEU A 218 8.10 -0.02 19.64
N ALA A 219 7.18 0.66 18.98
CA ALA A 219 7.28 2.09 18.71
C ALA A 219 7.30 2.90 20.00
N VAL A 220 6.45 2.55 20.97
CA VAL A 220 6.46 3.13 22.31
C VAL A 220 7.79 2.88 23.01
N LEU A 221 8.29 1.65 23.00
CA LEU A 221 9.55 1.26 23.64
C LEU A 221 10.75 2.02 23.06
N PHE A 222 10.92 2.01 21.74
CA PHE A 222 12.06 2.65 21.09
C PHE A 222 12.04 4.16 21.28
N THR A 223 10.88 4.77 21.16
CA THR A 223 10.73 6.21 21.39
C THR A 223 10.98 6.54 22.88
N ALA A 224 10.50 5.71 23.81
CA ALA A 224 10.77 5.87 25.25
C ALA A 224 12.27 5.80 25.57
N ILE A 225 13.01 4.89 24.93
CA ILE A 225 14.46 4.78 25.09
C ILE A 225 15.15 6.08 24.68
N VAL A 226 14.78 6.65 23.52
CA VAL A 226 15.34 7.92 23.04
C VAL A 226 15.03 9.05 24.02
N ILE A 227 13.79 9.20 24.46
CA ILE A 227 13.39 10.24 25.42
C ILE A 227 14.14 10.07 26.73
N MET A 228 14.24 8.83 27.24
CA MET A 228 14.96 8.56 28.48
C MET A 228 16.46 8.87 28.34
N PHE A 229 17.05 8.65 27.18
CA PHE A 229 18.45 9.02 26.89
C PHE A 229 18.67 10.54 27.01
N PHE A 230 17.75 11.36 26.47
CA PHE A 230 17.86 12.82 26.50
C PHE A 230 17.44 13.43 27.84
N HIS A 231 16.33 12.99 28.42
CA HIS A 231 15.75 13.62 29.60
C HIS A 231 16.17 12.96 30.92
N ARG A 232 16.42 11.65 30.95
CA ARG A 232 16.82 10.86 32.13
C ARG A 232 15.88 11.09 33.33
N ASP A 233 14.61 11.34 33.07
CA ASP A 233 13.58 11.59 34.07
C ASP A 233 12.24 10.98 33.64
N LEU A 234 11.67 10.16 34.51
CA LEU A 234 10.40 9.48 34.30
C LEU A 234 9.22 10.47 34.18
N LYS A 235 9.28 11.62 34.88
CA LYS A 235 8.26 12.66 34.76
C LYS A 235 8.26 13.26 33.35
N GLY A 236 9.45 13.53 32.80
CA GLY A 236 9.60 14.00 31.42
C GLY A 236 9.06 12.99 30.42
N LEU A 237 9.32 11.69 30.62
CA LEU A 237 8.78 10.62 29.79
C LEU A 237 7.24 10.66 29.78
N LEU A 238 6.59 10.71 30.94
CA LEU A 238 5.13 10.76 31.07
C LEU A 238 4.52 12.00 30.39
N ILE A 239 5.13 13.18 30.57
CA ILE A 239 4.66 14.44 29.97
C ILE A 239 4.68 14.34 28.44
N VAL A 240 5.71 13.71 27.88
CA VAL A 240 5.93 13.65 26.45
C VAL A 240 5.10 12.55 25.79
N PHE A 241 4.90 11.41 26.49
CA PHE A 241 4.23 10.24 25.90
C PHE A 241 2.70 10.22 26.01
N LEU A 242 2.13 10.77 27.09
CA LEU A 242 0.68 10.72 27.26
C LEU A 242 -0.10 11.38 26.10
N PRO A 243 0.25 12.59 25.63
CA PRO A 243 -0.51 13.24 24.56
C PRO A 243 -0.58 12.42 23.25
N PRO A 244 0.51 11.85 22.70
CA PRO A 244 0.44 10.98 21.53
C PRO A 244 -0.45 9.75 21.71
N ILE A 245 -0.46 9.11 22.87
CA ILE A 245 -1.34 7.95 23.13
C ILE A 245 -2.81 8.37 23.03
N TYR A 246 -3.18 9.50 23.64
CA TYR A 246 -4.53 10.05 23.54
C TYR A 246 -4.90 10.43 22.10
N SER A 247 -3.95 11.00 21.37
CA SER A 247 -4.10 11.32 19.95
C SER A 247 -4.41 10.08 19.10
N ILE A 248 -3.70 8.97 19.33
CA ILE A 248 -3.93 7.72 18.62
C ILE A 248 -5.34 7.19 18.90
N ILE A 249 -5.76 7.16 20.17
CA ILE A 249 -7.11 6.72 20.54
C ILE A 249 -8.17 7.58 19.87
N LEU A 250 -8.02 8.91 19.87
CA LEU A 250 -8.92 9.84 19.20
C LEU A 250 -8.93 9.63 17.68
N THR A 251 -7.77 9.37 17.07
CA THR A 251 -7.63 9.17 15.63
C THR A 251 -8.35 7.91 15.17
N PHE A 252 -8.05 6.78 15.81
CA PHE A 252 -8.70 5.52 15.45
C PHE A 252 -10.19 5.51 15.81
N GLY A 253 -10.58 6.20 16.90
CA GLY A 253 -11.99 6.42 17.20
C GLY A 253 -12.70 7.27 16.14
N PHE A 254 -12.06 8.31 15.62
CA PHE A 254 -12.57 9.11 14.50
C PHE A 254 -12.68 8.27 13.22
N LEU A 255 -11.63 7.51 12.90
CA LEU A 255 -11.64 6.61 11.74
C LEU A 255 -12.74 5.57 11.84
N GLY A 256 -13.03 5.04 13.03
CA GLY A 256 -14.14 4.09 13.25
C GLY A 256 -15.53 4.65 12.91
N VAL A 257 -15.68 5.98 12.81
CA VAL A 257 -16.93 6.64 12.39
C VAL A 257 -16.92 7.00 10.91
N PHE A 258 -15.80 7.55 10.40
CA PHE A 258 -15.75 8.22 9.08
C PHE A 258 -15.03 7.41 8.00
N ALA A 259 -14.11 6.52 8.37
CA ALA A 259 -13.34 5.69 7.46
C ALA A 259 -12.95 4.38 8.17
N PRO A 260 -13.91 3.48 8.44
CA PRO A 260 -13.70 2.30 9.28
C PRO A 260 -12.81 1.23 8.62
N GLU A 261 -12.53 1.34 7.34
CA GLU A 261 -11.69 0.44 6.59
C GLU A 261 -10.21 0.70 6.86
N LEU A 262 -9.56 -0.26 7.49
CA LEU A 262 -8.10 -0.27 7.66
C LEU A 262 -7.49 -1.18 6.61
N THR A 263 -6.38 -0.74 6.05
CA THR A 263 -5.56 -1.54 5.13
C THR A 263 -4.17 -1.74 5.74
N MET A 264 -3.33 -2.53 5.10
CA MET A 264 -1.98 -2.79 5.59
C MET A 264 -1.16 -1.50 5.78
N ILE A 265 -1.34 -0.50 4.92
CA ILE A 265 -0.64 0.78 5.05
C ILE A 265 -1.11 1.58 6.28
N SER A 266 -2.35 1.35 6.76
CA SER A 266 -2.88 2.01 7.95
C SER A 266 -2.09 1.68 9.21
N ILE A 267 -1.34 0.58 9.22
CA ILE A 267 -0.45 0.17 10.32
C ILE A 267 0.63 1.24 10.56
N ALA A 268 1.13 1.88 9.50
CA ALA A 268 2.15 2.91 9.60
C ALA A 268 1.65 4.20 10.28
N ILE A 269 0.32 4.45 10.32
CA ILE A 269 -0.27 5.62 11.01
C ILE A 269 0.16 5.65 12.49
N VAL A 270 0.12 4.50 13.16
CA VAL A 270 0.48 4.40 14.59
C VAL A 270 1.92 4.82 14.82
N ALA A 271 2.85 4.28 14.05
CA ALA A 271 4.28 4.59 14.18
C ALA A 271 4.58 6.07 13.89
N LEU A 272 3.95 6.63 12.85
CA LEU A 272 4.07 8.04 12.50
C LEU A 272 3.50 8.95 13.58
N LEU A 273 2.31 8.65 14.12
CA LEU A 273 1.69 9.48 15.16
C LEU A 273 2.44 9.44 16.48
N ILE A 274 3.06 8.30 16.85
CA ILE A 274 3.94 8.24 18.02
C ILE A 274 5.15 9.15 17.78
N GLY A 275 5.84 9.00 16.65
CA GLY A 275 7.03 9.79 16.35
C GLY A 275 6.76 11.29 16.30
N LEU A 276 5.81 11.72 15.46
CA LEU A 276 5.49 13.13 15.24
C LEU A 276 4.73 13.77 16.40
N GLY A 277 3.87 12.99 17.11
CA GLY A 277 3.11 13.51 18.24
C GLY A 277 3.96 13.77 19.48
N VAL A 278 4.99 12.97 19.69
CA VAL A 278 5.99 13.16 20.76
C VAL A 278 6.77 14.47 20.56
N ASP A 279 7.07 14.82 19.33
CA ASP A 279 7.81 16.02 18.95
C ASP A 279 7.16 17.30 19.49
N TYR A 280 5.86 17.48 19.31
CA TYR A 280 5.12 18.63 19.83
C TYR A 280 5.24 18.75 21.37
N SER A 281 5.16 17.64 22.06
CA SER A 281 5.29 17.59 23.51
C SER A 281 6.71 17.95 23.97
N ILE A 282 7.73 17.45 23.28
CA ILE A 282 9.15 17.79 23.51
C ILE A 282 9.39 19.26 23.39
N HIS A 283 8.90 19.90 22.32
CA HIS A 283 9.09 21.33 22.09
C HIS A 283 8.43 22.18 23.16
N LEU A 284 7.20 21.88 23.60
CA LEU A 284 6.54 22.60 24.69
C LEU A 284 7.27 22.41 26.02
N MET A 285 7.67 21.17 26.33
CA MET A 285 8.36 20.84 27.59
C MET A 285 9.75 21.50 27.65
N ASN A 286 10.55 21.43 26.57
CA ASN A 286 11.87 22.06 26.53
C ASN A 286 11.76 23.57 26.67
N ARG A 287 10.80 24.21 26.01
CA ARG A 287 10.56 25.65 26.16
C ARG A 287 10.14 26.03 27.57
N PHE A 288 9.37 25.16 28.26
CA PHE A 288 8.99 25.39 29.65
C PHE A 288 10.21 25.46 30.57
N THR A 289 11.25 24.67 30.32
CA THR A 289 12.48 24.69 31.14
C THR A 289 13.36 25.92 30.85
N GLU A 290 13.25 26.55 29.66
CA GLU A 290 13.99 27.78 29.34
C GLU A 290 13.41 29.02 30.01
N GLU A 291 12.14 29.00 30.42
CA GLU A 291 11.46 30.18 30.97
C GLU A 291 11.65 30.25 32.50
N SER A 292 12.15 31.37 32.97
CA SER A 292 12.57 31.60 34.37
C SER A 292 11.52 32.27 35.26
N SER A 293 10.27 32.43 34.83
CA SER A 293 9.22 33.04 35.66
C SER A 293 8.78 32.13 36.78
N ASN A 294 8.62 32.67 38.00
CA ASN A 294 8.14 31.93 39.18
C ASN A 294 6.65 31.56 39.12
N ASN A 295 5.87 32.19 38.24
CA ASN A 295 4.45 31.92 38.07
C ASN A 295 4.24 30.95 36.90
N ILE A 296 3.80 29.71 37.22
CA ILE A 296 3.57 28.62 36.26
C ILE A 296 2.56 29.05 35.18
N ALA A 297 1.48 29.77 35.54
CA ALA A 297 0.48 30.22 34.55
C ALA A 297 1.06 31.20 33.56
N SER A 298 1.89 32.14 34.01
CA SER A 298 2.60 33.09 33.15
C SER A 298 3.61 32.41 32.22
N ARG A 299 4.32 31.35 32.73
CA ARG A 299 5.21 30.52 31.90
C ARG A 299 4.42 29.80 30.81
N VAL A 300 3.31 29.17 31.17
CA VAL A 300 2.43 28.46 30.23
C VAL A 300 1.86 29.42 29.18
N GLU A 301 1.36 30.60 29.58
CA GLU A 301 0.88 31.59 28.62
C GLU A 301 1.96 31.99 27.60
N LYS A 302 3.18 32.26 28.09
CA LYS A 302 4.31 32.66 27.23
C LYS A 302 4.71 31.52 26.28
N ILE A 303 4.72 30.28 26.73
CA ILE A 303 5.04 29.12 25.92
C ILE A 303 4.00 28.92 24.82
N LEU A 304 2.72 28.96 25.17
CA LEU A 304 1.63 28.85 24.18
C LEU A 304 1.66 29.98 23.17
N ARG A 305 2.03 31.18 23.57
CA ARG A 305 2.16 32.36 22.69
C ARG A 305 3.35 32.26 21.72
N THR A 306 4.44 31.60 22.10
CA THR A 306 5.68 31.45 21.30
C THR A 306 5.78 30.11 20.64
N THR A 307 6.15 29.09 21.40
CA THR A 307 6.34 27.71 20.90
C THR A 307 5.04 27.06 20.48
N GLY A 308 3.93 27.27 21.22
CA GLY A 308 2.61 26.79 20.84
C GLY A 308 2.16 27.31 19.46
N LYS A 309 2.53 28.56 19.12
CA LYS A 309 2.29 29.10 17.77
C LYS A 309 3.18 28.42 16.72
N ALA A 310 4.44 28.10 17.04
CA ALA A 310 5.31 27.36 16.13
C ALA A 310 4.80 25.94 15.90
N VAL A 311 4.36 25.25 16.96
CA VAL A 311 3.77 23.91 16.89
C VAL A 311 2.44 23.92 16.09
N LEU A 312 1.57 24.92 16.30
CA LEU A 312 0.35 25.07 15.48
C LEU A 312 0.68 25.26 14.00
N LEU A 313 1.73 25.98 13.69
CA LEU A 313 2.18 26.20 12.32
C LEU A 313 2.71 24.91 11.70
N SER A 314 3.58 24.21 12.43
CA SER A 314 4.07 22.87 12.08
C SER A 314 2.89 21.90 11.86
N THR A 315 1.95 21.84 12.81
CA THR A 315 0.71 21.07 12.66
C THR A 315 -0.02 21.37 11.33
N ALA A 316 -0.22 22.65 11.01
CA ALA A 316 -0.94 23.05 9.81
C ALA A 316 -0.20 22.64 8.52
N THR A 317 1.12 22.80 8.47
CA THR A 317 1.92 22.39 7.30
C THR A 317 1.99 20.89 7.16
N THR A 318 2.11 20.14 8.26
CA THR A 318 2.10 18.69 8.27
C THR A 318 0.73 18.12 7.87
N MET A 319 -0.36 18.72 8.37
CA MET A 319 -1.71 18.38 7.92
C MET A 319 -1.88 18.59 6.41
N ILE A 320 -1.37 19.70 5.85
CA ILE A 320 -1.41 19.94 4.40
C ILE A 320 -0.65 18.87 3.64
N GLY A 321 0.54 18.50 4.10
CA GLY A 321 1.33 17.41 3.50
C GLY A 321 0.55 16.09 3.44
N PHE A 322 -0.02 15.66 4.56
CA PHE A 322 -0.83 14.43 4.58
C PHE A 322 -2.17 14.56 3.84
N SER A 323 -2.82 15.72 3.88
CA SER A 323 -4.07 15.96 3.14
C SER A 323 -3.89 15.87 1.63
N SER A 324 -2.69 16.16 1.10
CA SER A 324 -2.41 16.03 -0.33
C SER A 324 -2.53 14.59 -0.82
N LEU A 325 -2.36 13.60 0.07
CA LEU A 325 -2.56 12.19 -0.24
C LEU A 325 -4.01 11.83 -0.50
N MET A 326 -4.96 12.62 0.01
CA MET A 326 -6.39 12.41 -0.22
C MET A 326 -6.81 12.72 -1.68
N ILE A 327 -5.90 13.26 -2.49
CA ILE A 327 -6.10 13.51 -3.93
C ILE A 327 -5.74 12.25 -4.75
N SER A 328 -5.17 11.23 -4.11
CA SER A 328 -4.81 9.97 -4.77
C SER A 328 -6.04 9.29 -5.40
N ALA A 329 -5.83 8.58 -6.50
CA ALA A 329 -6.85 7.71 -7.09
C ALA A 329 -7.02 6.39 -6.30
N MET A 330 -6.14 6.10 -5.34
CA MET A 330 -6.12 4.85 -4.58
C MET A 330 -6.78 5.03 -3.21
N PRO A 331 -7.90 4.33 -2.91
CA PRO A 331 -8.63 4.48 -1.65
C PRO A 331 -7.79 4.29 -0.38
N PRO A 332 -6.85 3.32 -0.28
CA PRO A 332 -6.00 3.17 0.89
C PRO A 332 -5.13 4.39 1.19
N MET A 333 -4.67 5.10 0.15
CA MET A 333 -3.88 6.32 0.30
C MET A 333 -4.74 7.47 0.83
N ILE A 334 -6.00 7.55 0.40
CA ILE A 334 -6.96 8.54 0.89
C ILE A 334 -7.20 8.32 2.40
N ASN A 335 -7.51 7.09 2.81
CA ASN A 335 -7.75 6.73 4.22
C ASN A 335 -6.50 6.94 5.08
N PHE A 336 -5.32 6.59 4.58
CA PHE A 336 -4.03 6.86 5.23
C PHE A 336 -3.78 8.36 5.42
N GLY A 337 -3.97 9.15 4.35
CA GLY A 337 -3.85 10.61 4.38
C GLY A 337 -4.82 11.25 5.37
N LEU A 338 -6.08 10.81 5.40
CA LEU A 338 -7.10 11.25 6.35
C LEU A 338 -6.68 10.91 7.79
N GLY A 339 -6.29 9.65 8.04
CA GLY A 339 -5.87 9.19 9.36
C GLY A 339 -4.68 9.98 9.91
N CYS A 340 -3.65 10.21 9.08
CA CYS A 340 -2.50 11.03 9.46
C CYS A 340 -2.87 12.50 9.67
N THR A 341 -3.69 13.09 8.79
CA THR A 341 -4.13 14.49 8.90
C THR A 341 -4.89 14.75 10.21
N VAL A 342 -5.88 13.90 10.50
CA VAL A 342 -6.68 14.02 11.72
C VAL A 342 -5.84 13.65 12.95
N GLY A 343 -4.96 12.67 12.82
CA GLY A 343 -4.06 12.25 13.88
C GLY A 343 -3.09 13.35 14.32
N ILE A 344 -2.52 14.08 13.37
CA ILE A 344 -1.66 15.24 13.65
C ILE A 344 -2.44 16.37 14.31
N LEU A 345 -3.69 16.61 13.89
CA LEU A 345 -4.57 17.58 14.57
C LEU A 345 -4.83 17.18 16.02
N PHE A 346 -5.17 15.91 16.27
CA PHE A 346 -5.39 15.42 17.62
C PHE A 346 -4.10 15.38 18.46
N SER A 347 -2.93 15.15 17.85
CA SER A 347 -1.63 15.27 18.53
C SER A 347 -1.39 16.69 19.01
N PHE A 348 -1.68 17.70 18.21
CA PHE A 348 -1.61 19.11 18.60
C PHE A 348 -2.58 19.41 19.75
N ILE A 349 -3.85 19.03 19.61
CA ILE A 349 -4.89 19.28 20.62
C ILE A 349 -4.50 18.59 21.95
N SER A 350 -4.12 17.33 21.91
CA SER A 350 -3.70 16.55 23.09
C SER A 350 -2.48 17.19 23.76
N THR A 351 -1.50 17.61 22.97
CA THR A 351 -0.29 18.28 23.49
C THR A 351 -0.63 19.60 24.20
N VAL A 352 -1.43 20.47 23.57
CA VAL A 352 -1.79 21.77 24.15
C VAL A 352 -2.66 21.63 25.40
N VAL A 353 -3.56 20.62 25.42
CA VAL A 353 -4.48 20.39 26.54
C VAL A 353 -3.80 19.65 27.69
N MET A 354 -2.88 18.70 27.41
CA MET A 354 -2.34 17.82 28.45
C MET A 354 -0.96 18.25 28.98
N VAL A 355 -0.06 18.75 28.14
CA VAL A 355 1.31 19.07 28.58
C VAL A 355 1.32 20.14 29.71
N PRO A 356 0.61 21.28 29.61
CA PRO A 356 0.62 22.27 30.69
C PRO A 356 0.08 21.76 32.04
N PRO A 357 -1.06 21.05 32.11
CA PRO A 357 -1.53 20.45 33.36
C PRO A 357 -0.56 19.41 33.93
N LEU A 358 0.05 18.57 33.06
CA LEU A 358 1.04 17.57 33.50
C LEU A 358 2.30 18.24 34.11
N LEU A 359 2.81 19.31 33.48
CA LEU A 359 3.92 20.08 33.99
C LEU A 359 3.61 20.66 35.40
N ALA A 360 2.36 21.14 35.59
CA ALA A 360 1.92 21.70 36.86
C ALA A 360 1.76 20.61 37.96
N ILE A 361 1.15 19.46 37.64
CA ILE A 361 0.93 18.36 38.59
C ILE A 361 2.25 17.70 39.01
N LEU A 362 3.11 17.40 38.02
CA LEU A 362 4.37 16.67 38.26
C LEU A 362 5.48 17.59 38.77
N LYS A 363 5.24 18.91 38.86
CA LYS A 363 6.23 19.91 39.29
C LYS A 363 7.57 19.69 38.58
N PHE A 364 7.51 19.66 37.25
CA PHE A 364 8.68 19.31 36.44
C PHE A 364 9.68 20.47 36.42
N GLU A 365 10.89 20.21 36.89
CA GLU A 365 12.02 21.13 36.86
C GLU A 365 13.24 20.40 36.31
N LYS A 366 13.78 20.84 35.20
CA LYS A 366 14.97 20.28 34.56
C LYS A 366 16.11 21.29 34.63
N LYS A 367 17.30 20.86 35.07
CA LYS A 367 18.51 21.68 34.95
C LYS A 367 18.97 21.69 33.48
N GLU A 368 19.22 22.88 32.95
CA GLU A 368 19.75 23.03 31.60
C GLU A 368 21.05 22.26 31.42
N LYS A 369 21.10 21.34 30.46
CA LYS A 369 22.37 20.76 30.00
C LYS A 369 22.85 21.59 28.82
N VAL A 370 23.97 22.31 29.05
CA VAL A 370 24.65 23.03 27.95
C VAL A 370 25.40 22.01 27.10
N TYR A 371 24.73 21.55 26.01
CA TYR A 371 25.42 20.79 24.98
C TYR A 371 26.30 21.71 24.13
N ARG A 372 27.37 21.14 23.52
CA ARG A 372 28.36 21.88 22.70
C ARG A 372 27.78 22.38 21.35
N TRP A 373 26.49 22.69 21.27
CA TRP A 373 25.80 23.18 20.05
C TRP A 373 26.37 24.50 19.51
N LYS A 374 27.04 25.27 20.38
CA LYS A 374 27.72 26.51 20.02
C LYS A 374 28.82 26.31 18.94
N ARG A 375 29.52 25.15 18.97
CA ARG A 375 30.55 24.82 17.97
C ARG A 375 29.89 24.45 16.63
N LEU A 376 28.82 23.67 16.66
CA LEU A 376 28.10 23.22 15.47
C LEU A 376 27.41 24.41 14.77
N ALA A 377 26.78 25.30 15.52
CA ALA A 377 26.20 26.53 15.00
C ALA A 377 27.29 27.45 14.40
N GLY A 378 28.48 27.54 15.01
CA GLY A 378 29.63 28.24 14.44
C GLY A 378 30.06 27.63 13.12
N PHE A 379 30.25 26.32 13.07
CA PHE A 379 30.63 25.58 11.87
C PHE A 379 29.67 25.79 10.71
N ALA A 380 28.34 25.69 10.96
CA ALA A 380 27.30 25.87 9.95
C ALA A 380 27.33 27.28 9.31
N ILE A 381 27.62 28.29 10.13
CA ILE A 381 27.68 29.68 9.66
C ILE A 381 29.02 29.98 8.96
N ASP A 382 30.12 29.54 9.55
CA ASP A 382 31.47 29.87 9.04
C ASP A 382 31.80 29.16 7.72
N ASN A 383 31.22 27.97 7.49
CA ASN A 383 31.39 27.17 6.27
C ASN A 383 30.18 27.20 5.32
N SER A 384 29.32 28.22 5.39
CA SER A 384 28.07 28.31 4.62
C SER A 384 28.23 28.03 3.12
N GLU A 385 29.26 28.61 2.48
CA GLU A 385 29.51 28.44 1.04
C GLU A 385 29.89 27.00 0.68
N ARG A 386 30.74 26.37 1.50
CA ARG A 386 31.13 24.97 1.30
C ARG A 386 29.96 24.01 1.51
N ILE A 387 29.11 24.28 2.50
CA ILE A 387 27.91 23.49 2.79
C ILE A 387 26.93 23.56 1.61
N LEU A 388 26.69 24.76 1.07
CA LEU A 388 25.82 24.93 -0.09
C LEU A 388 26.41 24.27 -1.35
N LEU A 389 27.71 24.44 -1.60
CA LEU A 389 28.38 23.77 -2.72
C LEU A 389 28.24 22.26 -2.63
N PHE A 390 28.49 21.68 -1.44
CA PHE A 390 28.34 20.23 -1.23
C PHE A 390 26.90 19.76 -1.42
N GLY A 391 25.91 20.51 -0.88
CA GLY A 391 24.50 20.24 -1.10
C GLY A 391 24.09 20.28 -2.58
N CYS A 392 24.61 21.26 -3.34
CA CYS A 392 24.38 21.34 -4.78
C CYS A 392 25.04 20.20 -5.56
N ILE A 393 26.25 19.77 -5.16
CA ILE A 393 26.92 18.60 -5.79
C ILE A 393 26.07 17.35 -5.60
N ILE A 394 25.60 17.08 -4.37
CA ILE A 394 24.70 15.93 -4.11
C ILE A 394 23.43 16.04 -4.95
N ALA A 395 22.86 17.25 -5.07
CA ALA A 395 21.65 17.46 -5.87
C ALA A 395 21.89 17.14 -7.36
N VAL A 396 23.01 17.57 -7.93
CA VAL A 396 23.36 17.24 -9.31
C VAL A 396 23.58 15.74 -9.49
N LEU A 397 24.32 15.09 -8.59
CA LEU A 397 24.55 13.64 -8.64
C LEU A 397 23.23 12.87 -8.52
N SER A 398 22.32 13.30 -7.64
CA SER A 398 21.01 12.68 -7.47
C SER A 398 20.14 12.83 -8.72
N LEU A 399 20.17 13.99 -9.38
CA LEU A 399 19.45 14.19 -10.65
C LEU A 399 20.03 13.35 -11.80
N MET A 400 21.33 13.08 -11.80
CA MET A 400 21.97 12.23 -12.82
C MET A 400 21.53 10.76 -12.74
N VAL A 401 21.15 10.30 -11.55
CA VAL A 401 20.65 8.92 -11.35
C VAL A 401 19.11 8.83 -11.43
N LEU A 402 18.39 9.94 -11.63
CA LEU A 402 16.92 9.94 -11.76
C LEU A 402 16.39 8.95 -12.82
N PRO A 403 17.02 8.78 -14.02
CA PRO A 403 16.60 7.79 -15.00
C PRO A 403 16.76 6.33 -14.55
N GLN A 404 17.49 6.07 -13.46
CA GLN A 404 17.69 4.74 -12.90
C GLN A 404 16.64 4.39 -11.83
N VAL A 405 15.79 5.35 -11.46
CA VAL A 405 14.68 5.09 -10.51
C VAL A 405 13.65 4.24 -11.22
N GLY A 406 13.62 2.95 -10.88
CA GLY A 406 12.62 2.02 -11.38
C GLY A 406 11.24 2.31 -10.79
N THR A 407 10.21 1.92 -11.52
CA THR A 407 8.84 1.78 -11.00
C THR A 407 8.54 0.30 -10.90
N ASP A 408 7.99 -0.15 -9.79
CA ASP A 408 7.60 -1.54 -9.59
C ASP A 408 6.24 -1.60 -8.87
N VAL A 409 5.25 -2.15 -9.55
CA VAL A 409 3.90 -2.35 -9.02
C VAL A 409 3.74 -3.82 -8.66
N ASN A 410 4.58 -4.29 -7.75
CA ASN A 410 4.47 -5.65 -7.25
C ASN A 410 3.58 -5.70 -6.00
N TYR A 411 2.31 -6.10 -6.17
CA TYR A 411 1.37 -6.23 -5.05
C TYR A 411 1.78 -7.30 -4.03
N TYR A 412 2.58 -8.29 -4.42
CA TYR A 412 3.10 -9.30 -3.48
C TYR A 412 4.06 -8.69 -2.45
N GLU A 413 4.64 -7.51 -2.72
CA GLU A 413 5.44 -6.80 -1.73
C GLU A 413 4.60 -6.23 -0.57
N LEU A 414 3.29 -6.05 -0.77
CA LEU A 414 2.35 -5.67 0.27
C LEU A 414 2.01 -6.86 1.19
N ALA A 415 2.29 -8.08 0.77
CA ALA A 415 2.04 -9.28 1.54
C ALA A 415 3.21 -9.64 2.47
N PRO A 416 2.94 -10.23 3.66
CA PRO A 416 4.00 -10.70 4.56
C PRO A 416 4.73 -11.90 3.97
N LYS A 417 6.04 -11.79 3.77
CA LYS A 417 6.87 -12.85 3.15
C LYS A 417 7.02 -14.14 3.98
N ASP A 418 6.71 -14.09 5.27
CA ASP A 418 6.83 -15.23 6.18
C ASP A 418 5.57 -16.11 6.26
N GLU A 419 4.59 -15.87 5.40
CA GLU A 419 3.40 -16.70 5.30
C GLU A 419 3.56 -17.76 4.20
N MET A 420 3.32 -19.04 4.56
CA MET A 420 3.45 -20.18 3.64
C MET A 420 2.60 -20.00 2.36
N VAL A 421 1.42 -19.40 2.50
CA VAL A 421 0.53 -19.12 1.36
C VAL A 421 1.21 -18.21 0.34
N ILE A 422 1.93 -17.18 0.80
CA ILE A 422 2.62 -16.24 -0.08
C ILE A 422 3.82 -16.90 -0.75
N GLU A 423 4.64 -17.63 0.03
CA GLU A 423 5.80 -18.37 -0.48
C GLU A 423 5.37 -19.37 -1.55
N LYS A 424 4.33 -20.17 -1.26
CA LYS A 424 3.83 -21.17 -2.20
C LYS A 424 3.12 -20.57 -3.42
N THR A 425 2.50 -19.41 -3.29
CA THR A 425 1.95 -18.67 -4.45
C THR A 425 3.06 -18.20 -5.38
N MET A 426 4.16 -17.69 -4.84
CA MET A 426 5.33 -17.29 -5.64
C MET A 426 6.00 -18.50 -6.32
N GLU A 427 6.20 -19.61 -5.59
CA GLU A 427 6.73 -20.86 -6.14
C GLU A 427 5.84 -21.39 -7.27
N PHE A 428 4.52 -21.38 -7.08
CA PHE A 428 3.55 -21.75 -8.11
C PHE A 428 3.69 -20.89 -9.36
N SER A 429 3.73 -19.56 -9.19
CA SER A 429 3.87 -18.62 -10.31
C SER A 429 5.16 -18.86 -11.11
N GLU A 430 6.28 -19.12 -10.41
CA GLU A 430 7.56 -19.42 -11.04
C GLU A 430 7.56 -20.76 -11.78
N ARG A 431 7.06 -21.82 -11.15
CA ARG A 431 7.09 -23.19 -11.71
C ARG A 431 6.14 -23.40 -12.89
N PHE A 432 5.00 -22.72 -12.89
CA PHE A 432 4.03 -22.80 -13.99
C PHE A 432 4.28 -21.74 -15.07
N GLY A 433 5.27 -20.84 -14.87
CA GLY A 433 5.56 -19.74 -15.80
C GLY A 433 4.37 -18.79 -15.99
N MET A 434 3.47 -18.76 -15.00
CA MET A 434 2.25 -17.96 -15.03
C MET A 434 2.38 -16.79 -14.04
N SER A 435 1.88 -15.63 -14.41
CA SER A 435 1.84 -14.49 -13.49
C SER A 435 0.89 -14.73 -12.29
N GLY A 436 0.24 -15.87 -12.24
CA GLY A 436 -0.76 -16.24 -11.23
C GLY A 436 -2.11 -15.54 -11.41
N ASN A 437 -2.23 -14.64 -12.38
CA ASN A 437 -3.41 -13.83 -12.63
C ASN A 437 -3.80 -13.94 -14.11
N LEU A 438 -5.08 -14.12 -14.36
CA LEU A 438 -5.64 -14.14 -15.70
C LEU A 438 -5.84 -12.72 -16.19
N ASP A 439 -5.35 -12.42 -17.39
CA ASP A 439 -5.79 -11.28 -18.16
C ASP A 439 -6.97 -11.72 -19.06
N ILE A 440 -7.92 -10.82 -19.24
CA ILE A 440 -9.23 -11.13 -19.84
C ILE A 440 -9.58 -10.09 -20.90
N ILE A 441 -10.16 -10.55 -21.98
CA ILE A 441 -10.80 -9.70 -22.99
C ILE A 441 -12.29 -10.01 -23.00
N LEU A 442 -13.11 -8.95 -22.87
CA LEU A 442 -14.55 -9.06 -23.05
C LEU A 442 -14.89 -8.81 -24.52
N VAL A 443 -15.64 -9.74 -25.10
CA VAL A 443 -16.20 -9.62 -26.44
C VAL A 443 -17.71 -9.60 -26.36
N GLU A 444 -18.33 -8.59 -26.98
CA GLU A 444 -19.78 -8.47 -27.16
C GLU A 444 -20.11 -8.61 -28.65
N GLY A 445 -21.03 -9.52 -29.00
CA GLY A 445 -21.44 -9.80 -30.37
C GLY A 445 -22.34 -11.04 -30.45
N ASP A 446 -22.97 -11.31 -31.58
CA ASP A 446 -23.77 -12.53 -31.76
C ASP A 446 -22.87 -13.77 -31.88
N LEU A 447 -22.68 -14.48 -30.78
CA LEU A 447 -21.85 -15.69 -30.74
C LEU A 447 -22.45 -16.87 -31.53
N LYS A 448 -23.66 -16.73 -32.07
CA LYS A 448 -24.27 -17.69 -32.99
C LYS A 448 -23.93 -17.39 -34.44
N ASP A 449 -23.34 -16.23 -34.73
CA ASP A 449 -22.82 -15.89 -36.07
C ASP A 449 -21.41 -16.50 -36.24
N PRO A 450 -21.22 -17.39 -37.22
CA PRO A 450 -19.91 -17.95 -37.56
C PRO A 450 -18.83 -16.90 -37.89
N GLU A 451 -19.20 -15.73 -38.42
CA GLU A 451 -18.23 -14.67 -38.76
C GLU A 451 -17.67 -14.00 -37.50
N VAL A 452 -18.48 -13.86 -36.46
CA VAL A 452 -18.03 -13.38 -35.15
C VAL A 452 -17.02 -14.37 -34.52
N LEU A 453 -17.33 -15.69 -34.59
CA LEU A 453 -16.45 -16.71 -34.06
C LEU A 453 -15.13 -16.82 -34.83
N LYS A 454 -15.16 -16.63 -36.18
CA LYS A 454 -13.94 -16.57 -36.98
C LYS A 454 -13.08 -15.37 -36.65
N ALA A 455 -13.68 -14.19 -36.42
CA ALA A 455 -12.94 -13.00 -36.04
C ALA A 455 -12.26 -13.18 -34.69
N ILE A 456 -12.91 -13.85 -33.72
CA ILE A 456 -12.30 -14.21 -32.43
C ILE A 456 -11.12 -15.19 -32.63
N ASP A 457 -11.30 -16.21 -33.45
CA ASP A 457 -10.26 -17.21 -33.76
C ASP A 457 -9.02 -16.57 -34.40
N ASP A 458 -9.23 -15.70 -35.43
CA ASP A 458 -8.13 -14.97 -36.09
C ASP A 458 -7.38 -14.05 -35.09
N MET A 459 -8.09 -13.43 -34.17
CA MET A 459 -7.51 -12.61 -33.13
C MET A 459 -6.67 -13.46 -32.15
N GLU A 460 -7.18 -14.60 -31.71
CA GLU A 460 -6.44 -15.51 -30.82
C GLU A 460 -5.20 -16.09 -31.51
N GLU A 461 -5.27 -16.38 -32.83
CA GLU A 461 -4.12 -16.85 -33.61
C GLU A 461 -3.02 -15.79 -33.63
N LYS A 462 -3.36 -14.51 -33.91
CA LYS A 462 -2.41 -13.40 -33.84
C LYS A 462 -1.80 -13.22 -32.44
N MET A 463 -2.56 -13.47 -31.37
CA MET A 463 -2.03 -13.43 -30.00
C MET A 463 -1.07 -14.57 -29.73
N ARG A 464 -1.36 -15.78 -30.22
CA ARG A 464 -0.45 -16.94 -30.14
C ARG A 464 0.86 -16.68 -30.90
N ASP A 465 0.82 -15.96 -32.04
CA ASP A 465 2.01 -15.59 -32.81
C ASP A 465 2.96 -14.64 -32.05
N ILE A 466 2.45 -13.85 -31.13
CA ILE A 466 3.27 -13.02 -30.23
C ILE A 466 3.63 -13.69 -28.90
N GLY A 467 3.36 -14.99 -28.77
CA GLY A 467 3.74 -15.79 -27.60
C GLY A 467 2.74 -15.80 -26.44
N ILE A 468 1.51 -15.28 -26.64
CA ILE A 468 0.45 -15.28 -25.65
C ILE A 468 -0.49 -16.46 -25.89
N SER A 469 -0.76 -17.25 -24.85
CA SER A 469 -1.78 -18.28 -24.93
C SER A 469 -3.16 -17.64 -24.70
N ALA A 470 -3.98 -17.60 -25.76
CA ALA A 470 -5.36 -17.15 -25.70
C ALA A 470 -6.30 -18.38 -25.74
N TYR A 471 -7.37 -18.35 -24.96
CA TYR A 471 -8.37 -19.41 -24.88
C TYR A 471 -9.78 -18.83 -24.72
N SER A 472 -10.71 -19.25 -25.59
CA SER A 472 -12.11 -18.81 -25.54
C SER A 472 -13.11 -19.94 -25.79
N VAL A 473 -14.37 -19.57 -25.96
CA VAL A 473 -15.43 -20.47 -26.39
C VAL A 473 -15.14 -21.10 -27.76
N VAL A 474 -14.37 -20.40 -28.61
CA VAL A 474 -14.03 -20.89 -29.97
C VAL A 474 -13.18 -22.15 -29.93
N ASP A 475 -12.21 -22.23 -29.02
CA ASP A 475 -11.41 -23.45 -28.81
C ASP A 475 -12.30 -24.63 -28.39
N GLY A 476 -13.28 -24.37 -27.52
CA GLY A 476 -14.26 -25.39 -27.12
C GLY A 476 -15.13 -25.87 -28.30
N ILE A 477 -15.59 -24.95 -29.14
CA ILE A 477 -16.37 -25.26 -30.34
C ILE A 477 -15.54 -26.08 -31.31
N LYS A 478 -14.31 -25.67 -31.62
CA LYS A 478 -13.40 -26.40 -32.50
C LYS A 478 -13.12 -27.82 -31.98
N ARG A 479 -12.95 -27.98 -30.67
CA ARG A 479 -12.71 -29.29 -30.06
C ARG A 479 -13.85 -30.26 -30.25
N ILE A 480 -15.11 -29.80 -30.14
CA ILE A 480 -16.30 -30.62 -30.37
C ILE A 480 -16.53 -30.89 -31.85
N ASN A 481 -16.24 -29.89 -32.71
CA ASN A 481 -16.53 -29.94 -34.16
C ASN A 481 -15.30 -30.24 -35.00
N LEU A 482 -14.44 -31.17 -34.59
CA LEU A 482 -13.31 -31.68 -35.33
C LEU A 482 -12.33 -30.61 -35.87
N GLY A 483 -12.05 -29.63 -35.04
CA GLY A 483 -11.10 -28.54 -35.34
C GLY A 483 -11.63 -27.40 -36.22
N ARG A 484 -12.94 -27.32 -36.42
CA ARG A 484 -13.56 -26.31 -37.33
C ARG A 484 -14.68 -25.54 -36.64
N ILE A 485 -14.82 -24.27 -36.99
CA ILE A 485 -15.99 -23.48 -36.63
C ILE A 485 -17.15 -23.90 -37.57
N PRO A 486 -18.37 -24.19 -37.04
CA PRO A 486 -19.51 -24.53 -37.87
C PRO A 486 -19.92 -23.36 -38.78
N GLU A 487 -20.20 -23.68 -40.05
CA GLU A 487 -20.70 -22.66 -41.00
C GLU A 487 -22.18 -22.30 -40.81
N ARG A 488 -22.91 -23.06 -39.99
CA ARG A 488 -24.34 -22.87 -39.74
C ARG A 488 -24.61 -22.64 -38.27
N SER A 489 -25.31 -21.60 -37.90
CA SER A 489 -25.70 -21.26 -36.52
C SER A 489 -26.51 -22.37 -35.84
N LEU A 490 -27.31 -23.14 -36.54
CA LEU A 490 -28.06 -24.26 -36.04
C LEU A 490 -27.21 -25.36 -35.34
N LEU A 491 -25.95 -25.54 -35.78
CA LEU A 491 -25.05 -26.49 -35.15
C LEU A 491 -24.54 -25.96 -33.80
N LEU A 492 -24.39 -24.64 -33.65
CA LEU A 492 -23.96 -23.96 -32.46
C LEU A 492 -24.99 -24.12 -31.33
N ASP A 493 -26.31 -24.13 -31.66
CA ASP A 493 -27.36 -24.38 -30.65
C ASP A 493 -27.25 -25.74 -29.95
N ASN A 494 -26.62 -26.73 -30.62
CA ASN A 494 -26.35 -28.04 -30.01
C ASN A 494 -25.00 -28.10 -29.28
N ILE A 495 -24.02 -27.31 -29.70
CA ILE A 495 -22.66 -27.31 -29.15
C ILE A 495 -22.60 -26.51 -27.84
N TYR A 496 -23.20 -25.33 -27.77
CA TYR A 496 -23.19 -24.48 -26.59
C TYR A 496 -23.67 -25.16 -25.31
N PRO A 497 -24.81 -25.86 -25.29
CA PRO A 497 -25.25 -26.57 -24.08
C PRO A 497 -24.26 -27.63 -23.61
N ILE A 498 -23.50 -28.25 -24.54
CA ILE A 498 -22.46 -29.22 -24.19
C ILE A 498 -21.28 -28.52 -23.54
N LEU A 499 -20.82 -27.40 -24.11
CA LEU A 499 -19.70 -26.61 -23.59
C LEU A 499 -20.01 -26.04 -22.22
N ILE A 500 -21.20 -25.46 -22.05
CA ILE A 500 -21.64 -24.90 -20.76
C ILE A 500 -21.75 -26.02 -19.72
N LYS A 501 -22.34 -27.15 -20.06
CA LYS A 501 -22.44 -28.30 -19.16
C LYS A 501 -21.08 -28.90 -18.77
N GLN A 502 -20.07 -28.72 -19.61
CA GLN A 502 -18.70 -29.15 -19.34
C GLN A 502 -17.85 -28.05 -18.63
N GLY A 503 -18.40 -26.87 -18.39
CA GLY A 503 -17.68 -25.76 -17.78
C GLY A 503 -16.56 -25.16 -18.66
N MET A 504 -16.66 -25.35 -19.99
CA MET A 504 -15.61 -24.95 -20.93
C MET A 504 -15.81 -23.56 -21.55
N ALA A 505 -16.90 -22.86 -21.22
CA ALA A 505 -17.19 -21.60 -21.87
C ALA A 505 -17.74 -20.55 -20.89
N PHE A 506 -17.07 -19.41 -20.84
CA PHE A 506 -17.63 -18.21 -20.25
C PHE A 506 -18.45 -17.47 -21.31
N VAL A 507 -19.71 -17.83 -21.42
CA VAL A 507 -20.69 -17.26 -22.35
C VAL A 507 -21.94 -16.86 -21.55
N ASP A 508 -22.51 -15.71 -21.88
CA ASP A 508 -23.75 -15.26 -21.26
C ASP A 508 -24.98 -16.08 -21.72
N GLU A 509 -26.09 -16.04 -20.96
CA GLU A 509 -27.31 -16.78 -21.25
C GLU A 509 -27.92 -16.44 -22.64
N LYS A 510 -27.60 -15.26 -23.19
CA LYS A 510 -28.13 -14.77 -24.48
C LYS A 510 -27.20 -15.11 -25.66
N TYR A 511 -26.05 -15.68 -25.40
CA TYR A 511 -25.00 -15.89 -26.42
C TYR A 511 -24.56 -14.58 -27.10
N SER A 512 -24.53 -13.50 -26.33
CA SER A 512 -24.16 -12.16 -26.80
C SER A 512 -22.82 -11.66 -26.25
N LYS A 513 -22.24 -12.38 -25.29
CA LYS A 513 -20.97 -12.01 -24.65
C LYS A 513 -20.13 -13.24 -24.35
N THR A 514 -18.83 -13.11 -24.53
CA THR A 514 -17.85 -14.13 -24.10
C THR A 514 -16.59 -13.49 -23.54
N LEU A 515 -15.88 -14.26 -22.71
CA LEU A 515 -14.58 -13.90 -22.19
C LEU A 515 -13.48 -14.70 -22.89
N ILE A 516 -12.40 -14.03 -23.26
CA ILE A 516 -11.18 -14.65 -23.74
C ILE A 516 -10.16 -14.56 -22.62
N SER A 517 -9.70 -15.70 -22.14
CA SER A 517 -8.64 -15.77 -21.12
C SER A 517 -7.28 -15.71 -21.78
N LEU A 518 -6.42 -14.83 -21.31
CA LEU A 518 -5.05 -14.69 -21.76
C LEU A 518 -4.09 -15.17 -20.68
N ASN A 519 -3.12 -15.95 -21.07
CA ASN A 519 -2.01 -16.32 -20.21
C ASN A 519 -0.75 -15.56 -20.65
N VAL A 520 -0.36 -14.59 -19.82
CA VAL A 520 0.79 -13.71 -20.06
C VAL A 520 2.02 -14.29 -19.34
N PRO A 521 3.18 -14.37 -20.00
CA PRO A 521 4.41 -14.87 -19.39
C PRO A 521 4.79 -14.12 -18.12
N SER A 522 5.30 -14.82 -17.11
CA SER A 522 5.83 -14.22 -15.89
C SER A 522 7.28 -13.77 -16.05
N GLY A 523 7.75 -12.86 -15.16
CA GLY A 523 9.15 -12.46 -15.07
C GLY A 523 9.61 -11.40 -16.08
N LEU A 524 8.69 -10.80 -16.82
CA LEU A 524 8.97 -9.65 -17.69
C LEU A 524 9.12 -8.37 -16.84
N SER A 525 9.93 -7.42 -17.32
CA SER A 525 9.98 -6.08 -16.76
C SER A 525 8.70 -5.30 -17.03
N ILE A 526 8.46 -4.23 -16.28
CA ILE A 526 7.25 -3.39 -16.47
C ILE A 526 7.19 -2.76 -17.87
N ASP A 527 8.34 -2.43 -18.45
CA ASP A 527 8.42 -1.89 -19.81
C ASP A 527 8.05 -2.96 -20.86
N GLU A 528 8.47 -4.21 -20.65
CA GLU A 528 8.09 -5.34 -21.51
C GLU A 528 6.61 -5.66 -21.37
N TYR A 529 6.04 -5.64 -20.14
CA TYR A 529 4.59 -5.78 -19.96
C TYR A 529 3.82 -4.63 -20.64
N THR A 530 4.33 -3.40 -20.54
CA THR A 530 3.71 -2.23 -21.20
C THR A 530 3.67 -2.40 -22.73
N ALA A 531 4.80 -2.81 -23.31
CA ALA A 531 4.87 -3.09 -24.73
C ALA A 531 3.95 -4.26 -25.17
N LEU A 532 3.84 -5.28 -24.32
CA LEU A 532 2.99 -6.44 -24.57
C LEU A 532 1.50 -6.08 -24.53
N VAL A 533 1.06 -5.37 -23.48
CA VAL A 533 -0.33 -4.88 -23.36
C VAL A 533 -0.71 -3.96 -24.53
N GLN A 534 0.21 -3.07 -24.92
CA GLN A 534 -0.01 -2.23 -26.10
C GLN A 534 -0.20 -3.08 -27.36
N ARG A 535 0.62 -4.10 -27.56
CA ARG A 535 0.54 -4.98 -28.75
C ARG A 535 -0.73 -5.82 -28.75
N ILE A 536 -1.20 -6.29 -27.57
CA ILE A 536 -2.51 -6.95 -27.43
C ILE A 536 -3.62 -6.00 -27.88
N ASN A 537 -3.62 -4.76 -27.38
CA ASN A 537 -4.65 -3.78 -27.72
C ASN A 537 -4.60 -3.38 -29.21
N GLU A 538 -3.43 -3.30 -29.84
CA GLU A 538 -3.29 -3.10 -31.29
C GLU A 538 -3.92 -4.25 -32.10
N ILE A 539 -3.76 -5.50 -31.65
CA ILE A 539 -4.43 -6.67 -32.26
C ILE A 539 -5.95 -6.54 -32.11
N ILE A 540 -6.43 -6.18 -30.91
CA ILE A 540 -7.85 -5.95 -30.65
C ILE A 540 -8.41 -4.87 -31.58
N ASP A 541 -7.76 -3.71 -31.65
CA ASP A 541 -8.19 -2.58 -32.47
C ASP A 541 -8.20 -2.89 -33.99
N SER A 542 -7.34 -3.82 -34.42
CA SER A 542 -7.28 -4.30 -35.80
C SER A 542 -8.32 -5.37 -36.15
N THR A 543 -9.01 -5.92 -35.13
CA THR A 543 -10.00 -6.99 -35.31
C THR A 543 -11.41 -6.40 -35.39
N ASN A 544 -12.09 -6.68 -36.48
CA ASN A 544 -13.46 -6.21 -36.68
C ASN A 544 -14.46 -7.34 -36.47
N ILE A 545 -15.41 -7.14 -35.56
CA ILE A 545 -16.53 -8.07 -35.31
C ILE A 545 -17.82 -7.45 -35.90
N PRO A 546 -18.59 -8.21 -36.71
CA PRO A 546 -19.88 -7.74 -37.21
C PRO A 546 -20.84 -7.43 -36.03
N ASP A 547 -21.39 -6.22 -36.04
CA ASP A 547 -22.36 -5.74 -35.05
C ASP A 547 -21.95 -5.99 -33.58
N GLY A 548 -20.65 -6.01 -33.31
CA GLY A 548 -20.07 -6.31 -32.01
C GLY A 548 -19.00 -5.31 -31.54
N HIS A 549 -18.48 -5.53 -30.31
CA HIS A 549 -17.40 -4.74 -29.73
C HIS A 549 -16.44 -5.64 -28.96
N ILE A 550 -15.13 -5.37 -29.10
CA ILE A 550 -14.08 -5.99 -28.30
C ILE A 550 -13.51 -4.93 -27.37
N TYR A 551 -13.52 -5.19 -26.10
CA TYR A 551 -12.90 -4.30 -25.12
C TYR A 551 -11.40 -4.54 -25.02
N HIS A 552 -10.63 -3.52 -24.69
CA HIS A 552 -9.20 -3.66 -24.41
C HIS A 552 -8.97 -4.66 -23.27
N VAL A 553 -7.77 -5.23 -23.24
CA VAL A 553 -7.42 -6.23 -22.23
C VAL A 553 -7.51 -5.66 -20.81
N THR A 554 -8.08 -6.44 -19.92
CA THR A 554 -8.10 -6.18 -18.48
C THR A 554 -7.60 -7.40 -17.72
N GLY A 555 -7.36 -7.26 -16.44
CA GLY A 555 -6.77 -8.29 -15.59
C GLY A 555 -5.49 -7.79 -14.93
N ALA A 556 -4.77 -8.66 -14.28
CA ALA A 556 -3.69 -8.22 -13.40
C ALA A 556 -2.54 -7.51 -14.14
N THR A 557 -2.10 -8.04 -15.29
CA THR A 557 -0.99 -7.43 -16.05
C THR A 557 -1.39 -6.09 -16.63
N ALA A 558 -2.56 -6.00 -17.24
CA ALA A 558 -3.07 -4.77 -17.83
C ALA A 558 -3.30 -3.68 -16.75
N ILE A 559 -3.82 -4.06 -15.59
CA ILE A 559 -4.02 -3.16 -14.44
C ILE A 559 -2.67 -2.72 -13.86
N ASN A 560 -1.69 -3.60 -13.72
CA ASN A 560 -0.36 -3.23 -13.23
C ASN A 560 0.30 -2.20 -14.15
N VAL A 561 0.20 -2.37 -15.47
CA VAL A 561 0.67 -1.41 -16.47
C VAL A 561 -0.07 -0.07 -16.33
N ALA A 562 -1.40 -0.09 -16.22
CA ALA A 562 -2.20 1.11 -16.06
C ALA A 562 -1.83 1.87 -14.78
N ILE A 563 -1.68 1.18 -13.66
CA ILE A 563 -1.27 1.78 -12.38
C ILE A 563 0.13 2.37 -12.49
N ASN A 564 1.08 1.64 -13.07
CA ASN A 564 2.45 2.14 -13.25
C ASN A 564 2.48 3.48 -14.01
N ASN A 565 1.68 3.61 -15.05
CA ASN A 565 1.57 4.85 -15.84
C ASN A 565 1.00 6.02 -15.01
N ILE A 566 0.07 5.73 -14.09
CA ILE A 566 -0.56 6.74 -13.24
C ILE A 566 0.33 7.15 -12.08
N LEU A 567 1.16 6.24 -11.54
CA LEU A 567 1.94 6.47 -10.33
C LEU A 567 2.81 7.73 -10.42
N PHE A 568 3.57 7.88 -11.49
CA PHE A 568 4.49 9.00 -11.66
C PHE A 568 3.75 10.35 -11.79
N GLU A 569 2.65 10.38 -12.56
CA GLU A 569 1.81 11.57 -12.70
C GLU A 569 1.20 11.98 -11.35
N GLN A 570 0.69 11.02 -10.59
CA GLN A 570 0.13 11.26 -9.26
C GLN A 570 1.17 11.79 -8.28
N GLN A 571 2.40 11.27 -8.30
CA GLN A 571 3.48 11.76 -7.43
C GLN A 571 3.76 13.24 -7.70
N ILE A 572 3.96 13.61 -8.96
CA ILE A 572 4.24 14.99 -9.35
C ILE A 572 3.08 15.91 -8.96
N ARG A 573 1.85 15.49 -9.23
CA ARG A 573 0.64 16.26 -8.92
C ARG A 573 0.47 16.47 -7.41
N SER A 574 0.57 15.41 -6.62
CA SER A 574 0.45 15.46 -5.16
C SER A 574 1.55 16.31 -4.53
N LEU A 575 2.80 16.13 -4.99
CA LEU A 575 3.95 16.89 -4.55
C LEU A 575 3.79 18.40 -4.85
N PHE A 576 3.39 18.74 -6.08
CA PHE A 576 3.19 20.14 -6.47
C PHE A 576 2.10 20.81 -5.63
N ILE A 577 0.97 20.13 -5.43
CA ILE A 577 -0.14 20.62 -4.61
C ILE A 577 0.31 20.81 -3.16
N SER A 578 1.03 19.84 -2.60
CA SER A 578 1.59 19.93 -1.25
C SER A 578 2.52 21.13 -1.09
N LEU A 579 3.49 21.31 -2.00
CA LEU A 579 4.42 22.44 -1.99
C LEU A 579 3.69 23.79 -2.09
N LEU A 580 2.69 23.89 -2.97
CA LEU A 580 1.92 25.12 -3.17
C LEU A 580 1.14 25.51 -1.90
N PHE A 581 0.41 24.56 -1.31
CA PHE A 581 -0.38 24.85 -0.12
C PHE A 581 0.49 25.10 1.11
N VAL A 582 1.60 24.37 1.27
CA VAL A 582 2.56 24.62 2.35
C VAL A 582 3.18 26.02 2.18
N PHE A 583 3.57 26.39 0.97
CA PHE A 583 4.10 27.74 0.71
C PHE A 583 3.09 28.83 1.03
N ALA A 584 1.83 28.67 0.61
CA ALA A 584 0.75 29.59 0.92
C ALA A 584 0.52 29.71 2.45
N ALA A 585 0.49 28.57 3.16
CA ALA A 585 0.37 28.56 4.62
C ALA A 585 1.52 29.31 5.30
N LEU A 586 2.76 29.09 4.84
CA LEU A 586 3.93 29.80 5.38
C LEU A 586 3.88 31.31 5.12
N ILE A 587 3.41 31.75 3.94
CA ILE A 587 3.23 33.20 3.65
C ILE A 587 2.23 33.79 4.63
N ILE A 588 1.07 33.17 4.81
CA ILE A 588 0.03 33.65 5.72
C ILE A 588 0.57 33.81 7.15
N ILE A 589 1.34 32.82 7.61
CA ILE A 589 1.80 32.76 9.00
C ILE A 589 3.02 33.64 9.24
N PHE A 590 4.01 33.61 8.37
CA PHE A 590 5.16 34.49 8.48
C PHE A 590 4.86 35.94 8.03
N ARG A 591 3.76 36.14 7.30
CA ARG A 591 3.44 37.44 6.66
C ARG A 591 4.62 37.98 5.82
N SER A 592 5.33 37.08 5.18
CA SER A 592 6.52 37.37 4.39
C SER A 592 6.83 36.21 3.44
N SER A 593 6.78 36.46 2.15
CA SER A 593 7.12 35.49 1.10
C SER A 593 8.60 35.08 1.17
N LEU A 594 9.48 35.99 1.56
CA LEU A 594 10.91 35.70 1.68
C LEU A 594 11.19 34.68 2.79
N TYR A 595 10.62 34.83 3.99
CA TYR A 595 10.78 33.87 5.07
C TYR A 595 10.13 32.53 4.71
N ALA A 596 8.98 32.55 4.04
CA ALA A 596 8.32 31.33 3.56
C ALA A 596 9.23 30.58 2.58
N LEU A 597 9.76 31.27 1.56
CA LEU A 597 10.63 30.66 0.57
C LEU A 597 11.92 30.11 1.20
N LEU A 598 12.59 30.90 2.05
CA LEU A 598 13.82 30.46 2.71
C LEU A 598 13.60 29.25 3.59
N THR A 599 12.45 29.15 4.28
CA THR A 599 12.10 28.00 5.13
C THR A 599 11.88 26.73 4.30
N MET A 600 11.43 26.86 3.04
CA MET A 600 11.23 25.72 2.14
C MET A 600 12.51 25.22 1.45
N ILE A 601 13.59 26.01 1.42
CA ILE A 601 14.83 25.62 0.72
C ILE A 601 15.37 24.27 1.18
N PRO A 602 15.49 23.94 2.49
CA PRO A 602 15.99 22.66 2.93
C PRO A 602 15.20 21.50 2.37
N ILE A 603 13.85 21.59 2.37
CA ILE A 603 13.00 20.53 1.86
C ILE A 603 13.14 20.40 0.33
N GLY A 604 13.35 21.51 -0.38
CA GLY A 604 13.65 21.48 -1.82
C GLY A 604 14.91 20.69 -2.13
N PHE A 605 15.97 20.82 -1.32
CA PHE A 605 17.18 20.00 -1.44
C PHE A 605 16.88 18.50 -1.17
N VAL A 606 16.12 18.20 -0.12
CA VAL A 606 15.79 16.81 0.25
C VAL A 606 14.99 16.14 -0.84
N LEU A 607 14.03 16.82 -1.47
CA LEU A 607 13.27 16.29 -2.59
C LEU A 607 14.12 16.05 -3.84
N VAL A 608 15.09 16.93 -4.11
CA VAL A 608 16.05 16.71 -5.21
C VAL A 608 17.02 15.58 -4.89
N TRP A 609 17.29 15.29 -3.62
CA TRP A 609 18.15 14.16 -3.21
C TRP A 609 17.38 12.82 -3.16
N GLU A 610 16.05 12.82 -3.21
CA GLU A 610 15.21 11.61 -3.15
C GLU A 610 15.58 10.54 -4.20
N PRO A 611 15.76 10.86 -5.49
CA PRO A 611 16.20 9.86 -6.49
C PRO A 611 17.50 9.17 -6.11
N GLY A 612 18.49 9.94 -5.60
CA GLY A 612 19.75 9.39 -5.12
C GLY A 612 19.56 8.43 -3.94
N ILE A 613 18.62 8.71 -3.04
CA ILE A 613 18.28 7.84 -1.91
C ILE A 613 17.65 6.54 -2.43
N LEU A 614 16.66 6.64 -3.32
CA LEU A 614 15.96 5.49 -3.89
C LEU A 614 16.93 4.54 -4.59
N VAL A 615 17.78 5.06 -5.48
CA VAL A 615 18.78 4.26 -6.19
C VAL A 615 19.84 3.67 -5.23
N THR A 616 20.30 4.44 -4.22
CA THR A 616 21.31 3.96 -3.27
C THR A 616 20.78 2.85 -2.37
N LEU A 617 19.49 2.88 -2.04
CA LEU A 617 18.83 1.87 -1.20
C LEU A 617 18.25 0.71 -2.02
N ASP A 618 18.37 0.75 -3.34
CA ASP A 618 17.77 -0.20 -4.28
C ASP A 618 16.25 -0.34 -4.06
N ILE A 619 15.56 0.82 -4.04
CA ILE A 619 14.12 0.89 -3.80
C ILE A 619 13.43 1.55 -4.99
N SER A 620 12.53 0.82 -5.63
CA SER A 620 11.71 1.32 -6.71
C SER A 620 10.53 2.17 -6.21
N LEU A 621 10.00 3.04 -7.07
CA LEU A 621 8.73 3.68 -6.83
C LEU A 621 7.61 2.63 -6.91
N SER A 622 6.87 2.51 -5.82
CA SER A 622 5.74 1.60 -5.66
C SER A 622 4.50 2.35 -5.21
N VAL A 623 3.38 1.66 -5.11
CA VAL A 623 2.12 2.21 -4.58
C VAL A 623 2.29 2.90 -3.22
N ILE A 624 3.20 2.40 -2.37
CA ILE A 624 3.45 2.96 -1.04
C ILE A 624 4.56 4.03 -1.06
N THR A 625 5.66 3.81 -1.79
CA THR A 625 6.79 4.74 -1.75
C THR A 625 6.51 6.06 -2.47
N ILE A 626 5.58 6.07 -3.40
CA ILE A 626 5.19 7.27 -4.19
C ILE A 626 4.68 8.43 -3.34
N VAL A 627 4.11 8.17 -2.18
CA VAL A 627 3.56 9.21 -1.32
C VAL A 627 4.60 9.87 -0.40
N ILE A 628 5.82 9.32 -0.35
CA ILE A 628 6.88 9.74 0.57
C ILE A 628 7.25 11.21 0.35
N ALA A 629 7.41 11.65 -0.90
CA ALA A 629 7.74 13.03 -1.22
C ALA A 629 6.73 14.03 -0.60
N SER A 630 5.44 13.75 -0.69
CA SER A 630 4.38 14.60 -0.11
C SER A 630 4.38 14.57 1.42
N ILE A 631 4.65 13.41 2.03
CA ILE A 631 4.80 13.27 3.47
C ILE A 631 5.97 14.12 3.98
N ILE A 632 7.11 14.05 3.28
CA ILE A 632 8.32 14.79 3.67
C ILE A 632 8.15 16.30 3.50
N VAL A 633 7.39 16.77 2.52
CA VAL A 633 7.03 18.20 2.44
C VAL A 633 6.32 18.64 3.72
N GLY A 634 5.39 17.83 4.24
CA GLY A 634 4.70 18.13 5.48
C GLY A 634 5.56 18.02 6.73
N THR A 635 6.28 16.90 6.89
CA THR A 635 7.04 16.59 8.13
C THR A 635 8.43 17.20 8.17
N GLY A 636 9.13 17.24 7.04
CA GLY A 636 10.50 17.77 6.98
C GLY A 636 10.61 19.27 7.09
N ILE A 637 9.54 20.00 6.73
CA ILE A 637 9.54 21.47 6.82
C ILE A 637 9.50 21.98 8.26
N ASP A 638 9.05 21.16 9.19
CA ASP A 638 8.90 21.52 10.61
C ASP A 638 10.21 21.97 11.24
N TYR A 639 11.31 21.32 10.90
CA TYR A 639 12.65 21.73 11.37
C TYR A 639 13.02 23.14 10.89
N GLY A 640 12.70 23.46 9.64
CA GLY A 640 12.90 24.80 9.06
C GLY A 640 12.03 25.85 9.73
N ILE A 641 10.78 25.52 10.03
CA ILE A 641 9.82 26.41 10.71
C ILE A 641 10.34 26.79 12.10
N HIS A 642 10.77 25.84 12.89
CA HIS A 642 11.28 26.07 14.25
C HIS A 642 12.52 26.98 14.26
N ILE A 643 13.49 26.74 13.36
CA ILE A 643 14.69 27.58 13.23
C ILE A 643 14.29 28.98 12.77
N THR A 644 13.42 29.12 11.75
CA THR A 644 12.98 30.41 11.21
C THR A 644 12.20 31.21 12.27
N GLN A 645 11.30 30.58 13.00
CA GLN A 645 10.54 31.23 14.05
C GLN A 645 11.45 31.73 15.19
N ARG A 646 12.42 30.90 15.59
CA ARG A 646 13.40 31.30 16.61
C ARG A 646 14.29 32.44 16.11
N LEU A 647 14.76 32.38 14.89
CA LEU A 647 15.53 33.50 14.28
C LEU A 647 14.77 34.79 14.33
N ARG A 648 13.47 34.80 13.96
CA ARG A 648 12.62 36.02 14.01
C ARG A 648 12.41 36.52 15.43
N GLU A 649 12.34 35.61 16.41
CA GLU A 649 12.26 35.96 17.83
C GLU A 649 13.54 36.70 18.29
N GLU A 650 14.73 36.13 17.99
CA GLU A 650 16.02 36.67 18.37
C GLU A 650 16.29 38.05 17.67
N LEU A 651 15.86 38.21 16.41
CA LEU A 651 15.93 39.49 15.72
C LEU A 651 15.04 40.56 16.37
N ARG A 652 13.86 40.19 16.90
CA ARG A 652 12.97 41.10 17.64
C ARG A 652 13.57 41.54 18.98
N TYR A 653 14.44 40.73 19.58
CA TYR A 653 15.20 41.08 20.79
C TYR A 653 16.43 41.98 20.48
N GLY A 654 16.61 42.40 19.21
CA GLY A 654 17.65 43.35 18.83
C GLY A 654 19.02 42.74 18.54
N LEU A 655 19.14 41.43 18.41
CA LEU A 655 20.41 40.79 18.03
C LEU A 655 20.76 41.09 16.56
N LYS A 656 22.07 41.23 16.29
CA LYS A 656 22.57 41.30 14.91
C LYS A 656 22.28 40.01 14.16
N LYS A 657 22.03 40.08 12.85
CA LYS A 657 21.59 38.94 11.99
C LYS A 657 22.44 37.67 12.18
N ARG A 658 23.77 37.78 12.13
CA ARG A 658 24.68 36.63 12.31
C ARG A 658 24.55 35.98 13.69
N GLU A 659 24.45 36.79 14.73
CA GLU A 659 24.28 36.32 16.11
C GLU A 659 22.90 35.71 16.33
N ALA A 660 21.85 36.29 15.73
CA ALA A 660 20.50 35.75 15.79
C ALA A 660 20.39 34.37 15.13
N VAL A 661 20.99 34.15 13.94
CA VAL A 661 21.05 32.86 13.27
C VAL A 661 21.81 31.85 14.14
N LYS A 662 22.98 32.25 14.68
CA LYS A 662 23.76 31.36 15.55
C LYS A 662 22.96 30.96 16.80
N LYS A 663 22.31 31.90 17.45
CA LYS A 663 21.53 31.66 18.67
C LYS A 663 20.28 30.83 18.38
N ALA A 664 19.65 31.00 17.19
CA ALA A 664 18.54 30.18 16.78
C ALA A 664 18.95 28.71 16.70
N ILE A 665 20.09 28.36 16.07
CA ILE A 665 20.60 26.98 16.01
C ILE A 665 20.99 26.48 17.40
N GLU A 666 21.68 27.30 18.21
CA GLU A 666 22.12 26.92 19.57
C GLU A 666 20.92 26.51 20.46
N LYS A 667 19.81 27.23 20.35
CA LYS A 667 18.63 27.05 21.19
C LYS A 667 17.63 26.00 20.69
N THR A 668 17.51 25.81 19.37
CA THR A 668 16.56 24.86 18.78
C THR A 668 17.20 23.54 18.35
N GLY A 669 18.50 23.53 18.01
CA GLY A 669 19.14 22.38 17.39
C GLY A 669 19.03 21.08 18.20
N LEU A 670 19.17 21.15 19.51
CA LEU A 670 19.04 19.95 20.38
C LEU A 670 17.62 19.37 20.31
N SER A 671 16.59 20.25 20.41
CA SER A 671 15.20 19.81 20.36
C SER A 671 14.87 19.19 18.98
N LEU A 672 15.44 19.74 17.89
CA LEU A 672 15.23 19.18 16.56
C LEU A 672 15.87 17.79 16.38
N VAL A 673 17.08 17.59 16.94
CA VAL A 673 17.71 16.26 16.92
C VAL A 673 16.92 15.26 17.77
N GLU A 674 16.48 15.69 18.94
CA GLU A 674 15.64 14.86 19.80
C GLU A 674 14.36 14.45 19.10
N ALA A 675 13.67 15.39 18.45
CA ALA A 675 12.48 15.20 17.66
C ALA A 675 12.71 14.23 16.49
N ALA A 676 13.75 14.47 15.69
CA ALA A 676 14.07 13.59 14.57
C ALA A 676 14.38 12.16 15.03
N LEU A 677 15.16 11.99 16.11
CA LEU A 677 15.51 10.68 16.65
C LEU A 677 14.32 9.95 17.28
N THR A 678 13.37 10.66 17.89
CA THR A 678 12.14 10.05 18.41
C THR A 678 11.22 9.59 17.26
N THR A 679 11.13 10.35 16.18
CA THR A 679 10.39 9.98 14.98
C THR A 679 11.02 8.76 14.29
N VAL A 680 12.34 8.77 14.11
CA VAL A 680 13.09 7.62 13.57
C VAL A 680 12.89 6.39 14.46
N ALA A 681 12.95 6.52 15.78
CA ALA A 681 12.76 5.42 16.72
C ALA A 681 11.35 4.82 16.63
N GLY A 682 10.32 5.67 16.51
CA GLY A 682 8.94 5.20 16.28
C GLY A 682 8.78 4.43 14.97
N LEU A 683 9.36 4.93 13.89
CA LEU A 683 9.34 4.30 12.58
C LEU A 683 10.14 3.00 12.51
N LEU A 684 11.24 2.90 13.24
CA LEU A 684 12.04 1.66 13.31
C LEU A 684 11.23 0.45 13.80
N ALA A 685 10.16 0.64 14.55
CA ALA A 685 9.27 -0.44 14.96
C ALA A 685 8.64 -1.17 13.78
N VAL A 686 8.36 -0.46 12.68
CA VAL A 686 7.77 -1.03 11.46
C VAL A 686 8.76 -1.96 10.75
N TYR A 687 10.06 -1.76 10.93
CA TYR A 687 11.07 -2.63 10.33
C TYR A 687 11.05 -4.06 10.85
N PHE A 688 10.49 -4.27 12.07
CA PHE A 688 10.34 -5.61 12.67
C PHE A 688 9.14 -6.40 12.12
N VAL A 689 8.40 -5.83 11.18
CA VAL A 689 7.31 -6.49 10.49
C VAL A 689 7.81 -6.91 9.11
N ASN A 690 7.62 -8.19 8.77
CA ASN A 690 8.13 -8.77 7.54
C ASN A 690 7.23 -8.46 6.33
N VAL A 691 7.00 -7.17 6.06
CA VAL A 691 6.26 -6.65 4.90
C VAL A 691 7.21 -5.77 4.09
N PRO A 692 7.70 -6.23 2.94
CA PRO A 692 8.75 -5.54 2.17
C PRO A 692 8.40 -4.09 1.82
N ALA A 693 7.19 -3.85 1.33
CA ALA A 693 6.76 -2.51 0.95
C ALA A 693 6.75 -1.53 2.14
N LEU A 694 6.33 -1.97 3.34
CA LEU A 694 6.41 -1.14 4.56
C LEU A 694 7.84 -0.93 5.01
N GLN A 695 8.71 -1.93 4.89
CA GLN A 695 10.14 -1.79 5.21
C GLN A 695 10.83 -0.79 4.27
N SER A 696 10.55 -0.86 2.97
CA SER A 696 11.07 0.08 1.96
C SER A 696 10.58 1.50 2.23
N PHE A 697 9.29 1.68 2.50
CA PHE A 697 8.69 2.95 2.89
C PHE A 697 9.40 3.58 4.10
N VAL A 698 9.60 2.79 5.15
CA VAL A 698 10.24 3.28 6.39
C VAL A 698 11.72 3.60 6.16
N LYS A 699 12.46 2.82 5.40
CA LYS A 699 13.87 3.13 5.06
C LYS A 699 14.00 4.49 4.40
N VAL A 700 13.17 4.76 3.38
CA VAL A 700 13.21 6.02 2.65
C VAL A 700 12.79 7.19 3.54
N ILE A 701 11.67 7.06 4.28
CA ILE A 701 11.22 8.14 5.19
C ILE A 701 12.27 8.46 6.26
N ILE A 702 12.89 7.47 6.88
CA ILE A 702 13.95 7.68 7.88
C ILE A 702 15.12 8.45 7.25
N ALA A 703 15.59 8.04 6.07
CA ALA A 703 16.66 8.73 5.36
C ALA A 703 16.30 10.19 5.08
N MET A 704 15.09 10.44 4.58
CA MET A 704 14.63 11.78 4.24
C MET A 704 14.40 12.66 5.48
N ILE A 705 13.90 12.12 6.61
CA ILE A 705 13.78 12.84 7.88
C ILE A 705 15.16 13.29 8.37
N LEU A 706 16.14 12.39 8.36
CA LEU A 706 17.51 12.72 8.78
C LEU A 706 18.15 13.78 7.85
N LEU A 707 17.94 13.68 6.56
CA LEU A 707 18.39 14.69 5.60
C LEU A 707 17.66 16.02 5.74
N SER A 708 16.36 16.02 6.09
CA SER A 708 15.60 17.24 6.40
C SER A 708 16.16 17.94 7.63
N LEU A 709 16.53 17.18 8.67
CA LEU A 709 17.21 17.74 9.85
C LEU A 709 18.56 18.35 9.45
N VAL A 710 19.38 17.64 8.66
CA VAL A 710 20.66 18.16 8.15
C VAL A 710 20.45 19.43 7.32
N GLY A 711 19.48 19.43 6.42
CA GLY A 711 19.10 20.60 5.62
C GLY A 711 18.70 21.80 6.47
N ALA A 712 17.89 21.58 7.50
CA ALA A 712 17.45 22.66 8.39
C ALA A 712 18.60 23.21 9.25
N VAL A 713 19.50 22.37 9.76
CA VAL A 713 20.61 22.78 10.66
C VAL A 713 21.78 23.39 9.90
N PHE A 714 22.04 22.98 8.66
CA PHE A 714 23.22 23.41 7.89
C PHE A 714 22.86 24.28 6.67
N ILE A 715 21.92 23.86 5.82
CA ILE A 715 21.60 24.55 4.57
C ILE A 715 20.80 25.83 4.85
N LEU A 716 19.77 25.78 5.70
CA LEU A 716 18.92 26.94 5.99
C LEU A 716 19.72 28.10 6.61
N PRO A 717 20.58 27.91 7.62
CA PRO A 717 21.42 28.98 8.15
C PRO A 717 22.39 29.57 7.14
N ALA A 718 22.90 28.75 6.23
CA ALA A 718 23.80 29.19 5.18
C ALA A 718 23.09 30.18 4.22
N PHE A 719 21.83 29.91 3.85
CA PHE A 719 21.03 30.82 3.05
C PHE A 719 20.65 32.08 3.82
N TYR A 720 20.32 32.01 5.11
CA TYR A 720 20.07 33.18 5.94
C TYR A 720 21.29 34.12 6.02
N ARG A 721 22.49 33.53 6.12
CA ARG A 721 23.74 34.32 6.10
C ARG A 721 23.92 35.06 4.79
N LEU A 722 23.79 34.37 3.63
CA LEU A 722 24.08 34.95 2.32
C LEU A 722 23.04 35.98 1.87
N LYS A 723 21.74 35.75 2.06
CA LYS A 723 20.68 36.69 1.61
C LYS A 723 20.33 37.79 2.60
N MET A 724 20.71 37.65 3.86
CA MET A 724 20.42 38.69 4.88
C MET A 724 21.59 39.66 5.16
N VAL A 725 22.67 39.54 4.38
CA VAL A 725 23.89 40.40 4.53
C VAL A 725 23.70 41.78 3.92
N LYS A 726 22.55 42.07 3.27
CA LYS A 726 22.22 43.46 2.82
C LYS A 726 21.22 44.12 3.73
#